data_a1d3e3f543e074952361001fab4ab0af
#
_entry.id   a1d3e3f543e074952361001fab4ab0af
#
_cell.length_a   1.000
_cell.length_b   1.000
_cell.length_c   1.000
_cell.angle_alpha   90.00
_cell.angle_beta   90.00
_cell.angle_gamma   90.00
#
_symmetry.space_group_name_H-M   'P 1'
#
loop_
_entity.id
_entity.type
_entity.pdbx_description
1 polymer ?
#
loop_
_entity_poly.entity_id
_entity_poly.type
_entity_poly.pdbx_seq_one_letter_code
_entity_poly.pdbx_strand_id
1 'polypeptide(L)'
;MQENKVTKQKIGKLAESYPNVLNLSADPKQVLYGTYNTNEYNHFSDLGAWHGYYLPKQGEYRLLGGFSGPVIIAEEYPVNLSRAISRIKIMDESGKEYQLKDARQKGVSYPGRLVQHYDMDEIALTLELVFATNRTALICATIENKTQQQKQIHLCWEGTIYQKFGTSDEEPNRFEMGTRLCSTQTGVKVTFETIRNRWNYLTSHENCFEIAHDIQVVTTVNEQGNAYQSQTKNPVLLAAQGSFQTFETHSFTFTAEEAKTEQKKAAWILQNGENVFLASANRWEEYLQKTFSGHEAEISYKRAAVKAIETLMTNWQSAAGAIRHDGVVPSTSYQYFIGMWAWDSWKQAVGVCAFHPQLAKDNIRALFDYQIGQEDALRPYDKGTIIDCVFYNQNQERGGDGGNWNERNSKPPLAAWAVWNVYRQCGDVSFVEEMYPKLVAYHEWWYQNRDADKNGIAEYGAMVDQANWKTNGNNDQVFDPDAVIEAAAWESGMDNAPRFDKKGMGEDDPGVQVFENKDSSGQVIGYSINQESVDLNAYLYAEKGFLKSMAELLGKTEDVCRWGREAKFIRDYINTYMFDEQTGYYYDLQISMDGSGKRLLVNRGKGPEGWIPLWAKLAPKEKADRVIANMLDPNKFNTFVPLGTVSRDSESFAPDKYWRGPVWLDQAMYGIEALQNYGYQKEARELAYKIFDHAQGLLGDEPIRENYHPLNGKGLHTTNFSWSASSLYSLYRNVMTGEETTSQTALDLE
;
A
#
# COMPACT_ATOMS: atom_id res chain seq x y z
N MET A 1 -24.46 -23.44 44.08
CA MET A 1 -24.21 -23.06 42.71
C MET A 1 -24.22 -21.52 42.63
N GLN A 2 -23.06 -20.93 42.72
CA GLN A 2 -22.89 -19.48 42.58
C GLN A 2 -22.78 -19.16 41.09
N GLU A 3 -23.70 -18.37 40.57
CA GLU A 3 -23.63 -17.80 39.23
C GLU A 3 -22.41 -16.89 39.15
N ASN A 4 -21.42 -17.33 38.40
CA ASN A 4 -20.36 -16.43 37.93
C ASN A 4 -20.96 -15.52 36.83
N LYS A 5 -21.45 -14.35 37.24
CA LYS A 5 -21.61 -13.22 36.36
C LYS A 5 -20.20 -12.76 35.94
N VAL A 6 -19.69 -13.32 34.84
CA VAL A 6 -18.58 -12.73 34.11
C VAL A 6 -19.10 -11.38 33.65
N THR A 7 -18.60 -10.34 34.27
CA THR A 7 -18.75 -8.95 33.81
C THR A 7 -18.33 -8.92 32.36
N LYS A 8 -19.28 -8.69 31.43
CA LYS A 8 -18.98 -8.33 30.06
C LYS A 8 -18.09 -7.07 30.11
N GLN A 9 -16.79 -7.27 30.08
CA GLN A 9 -15.83 -6.20 29.92
C GLN A 9 -16.19 -5.48 28.61
N LYS A 10 -16.34 -4.17 28.67
CA LYS A 10 -16.69 -3.33 27.53
C LYS A 10 -15.52 -3.30 26.55
N ILE A 11 -15.57 -4.19 25.56
CA ILE A 11 -14.54 -4.44 24.54
C ILE A 11 -14.80 -3.52 23.36
N GLY A 12 -13.77 -2.85 22.86
CA GLY A 12 -13.78 -2.20 21.54
C GLY A 12 -14.70 -1.00 21.38
N LYS A 13 -14.89 -0.19 22.41
CA LYS A 13 -15.80 0.97 22.32
C LYS A 13 -15.40 2.02 21.30
N LEU A 14 -14.09 2.23 21.11
CA LEU A 14 -13.58 3.26 20.24
C LEU A 14 -13.76 2.83 18.77
N ALA A 15 -13.44 1.58 18.42
CA ALA A 15 -13.68 1.04 17.09
C ALA A 15 -15.18 1.10 16.69
N GLU A 16 -16.09 0.81 17.60
CA GLU A 16 -17.55 0.89 17.35
C GLU A 16 -18.04 2.33 17.10
N SER A 17 -17.25 3.34 17.44
CA SER A 17 -17.57 4.74 17.16
C SER A 17 -17.32 5.16 15.71
N TYR A 18 -16.67 4.30 14.92
CA TYR A 18 -16.29 4.56 13.52
C TYR A 18 -16.87 3.52 12.54
N PRO A 19 -18.22 3.33 12.49
CA PRO A 19 -18.81 2.41 11.53
C PRO A 19 -18.67 2.95 10.10
N ASN A 20 -18.48 2.04 9.14
CA ASN A 20 -18.52 2.32 7.70
C ASN A 20 -17.66 3.55 7.29
N VAL A 21 -16.41 3.59 7.72
CA VAL A 21 -15.48 4.62 7.25
C VAL A 21 -15.06 4.38 5.80
N LEU A 22 -15.13 3.10 5.37
CA LEU A 22 -15.01 2.65 3.98
C LEU A 22 -16.28 1.88 3.59
N ASN A 23 -16.72 2.07 2.34
CA ASN A 23 -17.72 1.20 1.75
C ASN A 23 -17.08 -0.12 1.36
N LEU A 24 -17.33 -1.15 2.16
CA LEU A 24 -16.83 -2.51 1.97
C LEU A 24 -17.90 -3.45 1.40
N SER A 25 -18.93 -2.92 0.73
CA SER A 25 -20.02 -3.71 0.13
C SER A 25 -19.72 -4.00 -1.33
N ALA A 26 -19.81 -5.29 -1.73
CA ALA A 26 -19.59 -5.69 -3.12
C ALA A 26 -20.41 -6.89 -3.54
N ASP A 27 -20.55 -7.03 -4.85
CA ASP A 27 -20.96 -8.23 -5.56
C ASP A 27 -19.78 -8.69 -6.42
N PRO A 28 -18.90 -9.57 -5.90
CA PRO A 28 -17.69 -10.00 -6.59
C PRO A 28 -17.98 -10.64 -7.93
N LYS A 29 -17.26 -10.20 -8.96
CA LYS A 29 -17.43 -10.69 -10.32
C LYS A 29 -16.32 -11.67 -10.71
N GLN A 30 -16.62 -12.46 -11.73
CA GLN A 30 -15.72 -13.45 -12.32
C GLN A 30 -14.76 -12.81 -13.34
N VAL A 31 -14.08 -11.73 -12.94
CA VAL A 31 -13.18 -10.98 -13.80
C VAL A 31 -11.81 -10.82 -13.14
N LEU A 32 -10.78 -10.61 -13.96
CA LEU A 32 -9.45 -10.24 -13.49
C LEU A 32 -9.55 -8.91 -12.75
N TYR A 33 -9.08 -8.92 -11.53
CA TYR A 33 -9.09 -7.76 -10.66
C TYR A 33 -8.02 -6.75 -11.11
N GLY A 34 -8.35 -5.45 -11.05
CA GLY A 34 -7.28 -4.47 -11.04
C GLY A 34 -6.80 -3.95 -12.37
N THR A 35 -7.71 -3.59 -13.27
CA THR A 35 -7.38 -2.57 -14.25
C THR A 35 -7.73 -1.18 -13.68
N TYR A 36 -7.04 -0.14 -14.13
CA TYR A 36 -7.41 1.24 -13.78
C TYR A 36 -8.89 1.48 -14.06
N ASN A 37 -9.59 2.07 -13.09
CA ASN A 37 -11.01 2.43 -13.15
C ASN A 37 -12.04 1.27 -13.17
N THR A 38 -11.64 0.01 -12.98
CA THR A 38 -12.59 -1.11 -12.93
C THR A 38 -12.92 -1.58 -11.51
N ASN A 39 -12.13 -1.18 -10.52
CA ASN A 39 -12.39 -1.52 -9.12
C ASN A 39 -13.21 -0.46 -8.44
N GLU A 40 -14.50 -0.73 -8.33
CA GLU A 40 -15.46 0.13 -7.65
C GLU A 40 -15.54 -0.14 -6.13
N TYR A 41 -14.85 -1.18 -5.62
CA TYR A 41 -15.01 -1.64 -4.24
C TYR A 41 -13.68 -2.06 -3.60
N ASN A 42 -13.63 -1.92 -2.28
CA ASN A 42 -12.53 -2.36 -1.44
C ASN A 42 -12.95 -3.59 -0.65
N HIS A 43 -12.02 -4.51 -0.43
CA HIS A 43 -12.23 -5.63 0.45
C HIS A 43 -11.71 -5.33 1.87
N PHE A 44 -12.19 -6.09 2.83
CA PHE A 44 -11.66 -6.16 4.17
C PHE A 44 -10.62 -7.27 4.25
N SER A 45 -9.41 -6.92 4.65
CA SER A 45 -8.33 -7.84 5.02
C SER A 45 -7.59 -7.29 6.22
N ASP A 46 -6.88 -8.15 6.97
CA ASP A 46 -6.13 -7.78 8.17
C ASP A 46 -5.01 -8.79 8.46
N LEU A 47 -4.08 -8.45 9.35
CA LEU A 47 -2.97 -9.30 9.78
C LEU A 47 -2.06 -9.79 8.65
N GLY A 48 -2.03 -9.09 7.53
CA GLY A 48 -1.23 -9.48 6.37
C GLY A 48 -1.77 -10.68 5.61
N ALA A 49 -3.08 -10.94 5.69
CA ALA A 49 -3.70 -12.03 4.97
C ALA A 49 -3.73 -11.78 3.46
N TRP A 50 -3.56 -12.87 2.70
CA TRP A 50 -3.56 -12.86 1.24
C TRP A 50 -4.95 -13.14 0.66
N HIS A 51 -5.99 -12.89 1.44
CA HIS A 51 -7.39 -12.96 1.02
C HIS A 51 -8.22 -11.94 1.79
N GLY A 52 -9.39 -11.59 1.24
CA GLY A 52 -10.25 -10.59 1.85
C GLY A 52 -11.73 -10.81 1.50
N TYR A 53 -12.59 -10.10 2.20
CA TYR A 53 -14.04 -10.24 2.12
C TYR A 53 -14.73 -8.91 1.96
N TYR A 54 -16.00 -8.99 1.57
CA TYR A 54 -16.90 -7.86 1.45
C TYR A 54 -18.19 -8.12 2.24
N LEU A 55 -18.86 -7.05 2.62
CA LEU A 55 -20.28 -7.12 2.96
C LEU A 55 -21.09 -7.37 1.67
N PRO A 56 -22.22 -8.10 1.74
CA PRO A 56 -23.13 -8.24 0.62
C PRO A 56 -23.57 -6.89 0.06
N LYS A 57 -23.55 -6.75 -1.26
CA LYS A 57 -24.11 -5.57 -1.93
C LYS A 57 -25.60 -5.44 -1.60
N GLN A 58 -26.03 -4.26 -1.23
CA GLN A 58 -27.43 -4.00 -0.90
C GLN A 58 -28.37 -4.38 -2.06
N GLY A 59 -29.42 -5.13 -1.75
CA GLY A 59 -30.38 -5.62 -2.74
C GLY A 59 -30.03 -6.96 -3.41
N GLU A 60 -28.82 -7.48 -3.21
CA GLU A 60 -28.38 -8.78 -3.72
C GLU A 60 -28.72 -9.92 -2.76
N TYR A 61 -29.96 -10.37 -2.77
CA TYR A 61 -30.47 -11.41 -1.86
C TYR A 61 -29.73 -12.74 -1.95
N ARG A 62 -29.06 -13.03 -3.07
CA ARG A 62 -28.26 -14.25 -3.25
C ARG A 62 -26.97 -14.29 -2.46
N LEU A 63 -26.56 -13.15 -1.89
CA LEU A 63 -25.33 -13.03 -1.08
C LEU A 63 -25.62 -13.11 0.43
N LEU A 64 -26.89 -13.09 0.86
CA LEU A 64 -27.26 -13.07 2.27
C LEU A 64 -26.85 -14.36 2.98
N GLY A 65 -26.54 -14.22 4.28
CA GLY A 65 -26.12 -15.33 5.14
C GLY A 65 -24.63 -15.67 5.05
N GLY A 66 -23.82 -14.83 4.41
CA GLY A 66 -22.37 -15.00 4.33
C GLY A 66 -21.69 -13.72 3.90
N PHE A 67 -20.35 -13.69 3.94
CA PHE A 67 -19.56 -12.59 3.41
C PHE A 67 -19.27 -12.83 1.94
N SER A 68 -19.38 -11.75 1.13
CA SER A 68 -19.08 -11.85 -0.30
C SER A 68 -17.59 -12.08 -0.52
N GLY A 69 -17.25 -12.81 -1.59
CA GLY A 69 -15.89 -13.22 -1.88
C GLY A 69 -15.58 -14.67 -1.44
N PRO A 70 -14.33 -14.99 -1.11
CA PRO A 70 -13.21 -14.08 -0.95
C PRO A 70 -12.62 -13.61 -2.29
N VAL A 71 -11.97 -12.46 -2.26
CA VAL A 71 -10.85 -12.18 -3.14
C VAL A 71 -9.64 -12.89 -2.57
N ILE A 72 -8.85 -13.55 -3.41
CA ILE A 72 -7.55 -14.10 -3.04
C ILE A 72 -6.45 -13.39 -3.85
N ILE A 73 -5.31 -13.17 -3.22
CA ILE A 73 -4.10 -12.74 -3.92
C ILE A 73 -3.28 -14.00 -4.15
N ALA A 74 -3.44 -14.56 -5.32
CA ALA A 74 -2.79 -15.79 -5.72
C ALA A 74 -1.43 -15.48 -6.33
N GLU A 75 -0.42 -15.35 -5.49
CA GLU A 75 0.95 -14.95 -5.81
C GLU A 75 1.04 -13.46 -6.20
N GLU A 76 0.85 -13.07 -7.46
CA GLU A 76 1.02 -11.70 -7.95
C GLU A 76 -0.28 -11.04 -8.42
N TYR A 77 -1.39 -11.77 -8.46
CA TYR A 77 -2.63 -11.24 -9.02
C TYR A 77 -3.82 -11.48 -8.09
N PRO A 78 -4.62 -10.43 -7.80
CA PRO A 78 -5.87 -10.59 -7.08
C PRO A 78 -6.93 -11.16 -8.00
N VAL A 79 -7.72 -12.11 -7.50
CA VAL A 79 -8.85 -12.70 -8.21
C VAL A 79 -9.95 -13.08 -7.22
N ASN A 80 -11.22 -12.88 -7.60
CA ASN A 80 -12.32 -13.38 -6.79
C ASN A 80 -12.43 -14.91 -6.94
N LEU A 81 -12.22 -15.64 -5.86
CA LEU A 81 -12.37 -17.10 -5.82
C LEU A 81 -13.83 -17.51 -5.92
N SER A 82 -14.71 -16.67 -5.39
CA SER A 82 -16.15 -16.92 -5.30
C SER A 82 -16.93 -15.60 -5.29
N ARG A 83 -18.22 -15.69 -5.58
CA ARG A 83 -19.17 -14.62 -5.30
C ARG A 83 -19.51 -14.53 -3.81
N ALA A 84 -19.72 -15.71 -3.15
CA ALA A 84 -19.83 -15.92 -1.72
C ALA A 84 -19.54 -17.39 -1.44
N ILE A 85 -18.38 -17.68 -0.83
CA ILE A 85 -17.88 -19.05 -0.71
C ILE A 85 -18.60 -19.85 0.37
N SER A 86 -19.12 -19.20 1.41
CA SER A 86 -19.86 -19.83 2.50
C SER A 86 -21.03 -18.96 2.91
N ARG A 87 -22.24 -19.52 2.85
CA ARG A 87 -23.48 -18.86 3.25
C ARG A 87 -24.28 -19.81 4.14
N ILE A 88 -24.62 -19.37 5.35
CA ILE A 88 -25.43 -20.16 6.30
C ILE A 88 -26.93 -20.04 5.99
N LYS A 89 -27.60 -21.18 6.00
CA LYS A 89 -29.04 -21.32 5.99
C LYS A 89 -29.48 -21.96 7.29
N ILE A 90 -30.59 -21.51 7.83
CA ILE A 90 -31.19 -22.03 9.06
C ILE A 90 -32.52 -22.66 8.70
N MET A 91 -32.71 -23.93 9.04
CA MET A 91 -33.92 -24.66 8.80
C MET A 91 -34.56 -25.06 10.13
N ASP A 92 -35.88 -24.99 10.22
CA ASP A 92 -36.62 -25.49 11.37
C ASP A 92 -36.70 -27.04 11.39
N GLU A 93 -37.34 -27.63 12.42
CA GLU A 93 -37.51 -29.06 12.59
C GLU A 93 -38.27 -29.74 11.45
N SER A 94 -39.08 -28.98 10.69
CA SER A 94 -39.82 -29.47 9.51
C SER A 94 -38.99 -29.43 8.22
N GLY A 95 -37.80 -28.85 8.27
CA GLY A 95 -36.94 -28.61 7.10
C GLY A 95 -37.26 -27.32 6.33
N LYS A 96 -38.14 -26.46 6.86
CA LYS A 96 -38.46 -25.17 6.25
C LYS A 96 -37.36 -24.15 6.58
N GLU A 97 -36.82 -23.47 5.54
CA GLU A 97 -35.78 -22.46 5.67
C GLU A 97 -36.37 -21.13 6.21
N TYR A 98 -35.67 -20.52 7.20
CA TYR A 98 -35.86 -19.14 7.61
C TYR A 98 -35.29 -18.19 6.54
N GLN A 99 -36.17 -17.43 5.91
CA GLN A 99 -35.80 -16.61 4.72
C GLN A 99 -35.13 -15.31 5.13
N LEU A 100 -33.81 -15.24 5.01
CA LEU A 100 -33.01 -14.03 5.34
C LEU A 100 -33.40 -12.80 4.53
N LYS A 101 -33.91 -12.97 3.30
CA LYS A 101 -34.39 -11.87 2.45
C LYS A 101 -35.58 -11.10 3.06
N ASP A 102 -36.37 -11.77 3.91
CA ASP A 102 -37.56 -11.20 4.57
C ASP A 102 -37.20 -10.58 5.94
N ALA A 103 -35.98 -10.72 6.41
CA ALA A 103 -35.47 -10.14 7.65
C ALA A 103 -35.22 -8.63 7.55
N ARG A 104 -35.29 -7.93 8.68
CA ARG A 104 -34.67 -6.61 8.81
C ARG A 104 -33.15 -6.79 8.81
N GLN A 105 -32.49 -6.28 7.78
CA GLN A 105 -31.07 -6.50 7.52
C GLN A 105 -30.25 -5.27 7.86
N LYS A 106 -29.06 -5.50 8.44
CA LYS A 106 -28.06 -4.46 8.68
C LYS A 106 -26.66 -5.04 8.46
N GLY A 107 -25.91 -4.48 7.49
CA GLY A 107 -24.48 -4.72 7.30
C GLY A 107 -23.67 -3.53 7.80
N VAL A 108 -22.62 -3.76 8.56
CA VAL A 108 -21.75 -2.71 9.10
C VAL A 108 -20.30 -3.19 9.08
N SER A 109 -19.40 -2.35 8.61
CA SER A 109 -17.96 -2.51 8.85
C SER A 109 -17.53 -1.65 10.04
N TYR A 110 -16.71 -2.23 10.90
CA TYR A 110 -16.00 -1.54 11.96
C TYR A 110 -14.50 -1.75 11.75
N PRO A 111 -13.63 -0.89 12.28
CA PRO A 111 -12.19 -1.15 12.29
C PRO A 111 -11.89 -2.57 12.79
N GLY A 112 -11.32 -3.39 11.90
CA GLY A 112 -10.96 -4.78 12.17
C GLY A 112 -12.08 -5.81 12.17
N ARG A 113 -13.31 -5.46 11.78
CA ARG A 113 -14.44 -6.39 11.83
C ARG A 113 -15.56 -6.07 10.83
N LEU A 114 -16.07 -7.10 10.15
CA LEU A 114 -17.32 -7.02 9.40
C LEU A 114 -18.46 -7.66 10.21
N VAL A 115 -19.64 -7.06 10.17
CA VAL A 115 -20.85 -7.52 10.89
C VAL A 115 -22.05 -7.51 9.98
N GLN A 116 -22.87 -8.57 10.03
CA GLN A 116 -24.19 -8.62 9.43
C GLN A 116 -25.21 -9.05 10.48
N HIS A 117 -26.37 -8.43 10.48
CA HIS A 117 -27.46 -8.76 11.37
C HIS A 117 -28.76 -8.94 10.59
N TYR A 118 -29.48 -10.04 10.88
CA TYR A 118 -30.77 -10.41 10.28
C TYR A 118 -31.79 -10.63 11.39
N ASP A 119 -32.73 -9.70 11.52
CA ASP A 119 -33.78 -9.76 12.53
C ASP A 119 -35.08 -10.28 11.91
N MET A 120 -35.44 -11.52 12.20
CA MET A 120 -36.66 -12.22 11.77
C MET A 120 -37.65 -12.30 12.92
N ASP A 121 -38.89 -12.74 12.66
CA ASP A 121 -39.94 -12.78 13.68
C ASP A 121 -39.59 -13.69 14.86
N GLU A 122 -39.08 -14.89 14.59
CA GLU A 122 -38.87 -15.92 15.60
C GLU A 122 -37.41 -16.09 16.02
N ILE A 123 -36.48 -15.77 15.12
CA ILE A 123 -35.05 -15.90 15.36
C ILE A 123 -34.31 -14.65 14.85
N ALA A 124 -33.11 -14.42 15.38
CA ALA A 124 -32.16 -13.46 14.79
C ALA A 124 -30.84 -14.16 14.47
N LEU A 125 -30.17 -13.73 13.42
CA LEU A 125 -28.84 -14.19 13.04
C LEU A 125 -27.88 -13.00 13.02
N THR A 126 -26.75 -13.14 13.72
CA THR A 126 -25.63 -12.22 13.60
C THR A 126 -24.41 -12.96 13.06
N LEU A 127 -23.80 -12.44 12.02
CA LEU A 127 -22.53 -12.91 11.47
C LEU A 127 -21.45 -11.86 11.72
N GLU A 128 -20.31 -12.29 12.23
CA GLU A 128 -19.14 -11.45 12.47
C GLU A 128 -17.91 -12.11 11.86
N LEU A 129 -17.05 -11.31 11.19
CA LEU A 129 -15.82 -11.77 10.58
C LEU A 129 -14.65 -10.93 11.09
N VAL A 130 -13.58 -11.61 11.53
CA VAL A 130 -12.26 -11.05 11.87
C VAL A 130 -11.17 -11.93 11.27
N PHE A 131 -9.94 -11.42 11.18
CA PHE A 131 -8.78 -12.26 10.90
C PHE A 131 -8.14 -12.75 12.19
N ALA A 132 -7.87 -14.05 12.24
CA ALA A 132 -7.25 -14.74 13.39
C ALA A 132 -5.73 -14.87 13.22
N THR A 133 -5.28 -15.06 11.99
CA THR A 133 -3.86 -15.13 11.60
C THR A 133 -3.67 -14.45 10.24
N ASN A 134 -2.42 -14.39 9.79
CA ASN A 134 -2.07 -13.94 8.44
C ASN A 134 -2.52 -14.90 7.31
N ARG A 135 -3.20 -15.99 7.63
CA ARG A 135 -3.72 -16.98 6.67
C ARG A 135 -5.17 -17.33 6.90
N THR A 136 -5.73 -17.04 8.09
CA THR A 136 -7.04 -17.53 8.49
C THR A 136 -7.95 -16.42 8.97
N ALA A 137 -9.11 -16.27 8.30
CA ALA A 137 -10.26 -15.52 8.80
C ALA A 137 -11.13 -16.42 9.68
N LEU A 138 -11.74 -15.83 10.70
CA LEU A 138 -12.70 -16.47 11.61
C LEU A 138 -14.05 -15.81 11.48
N ILE A 139 -15.08 -16.61 11.24
CA ILE A 139 -16.48 -16.18 11.17
C ILE A 139 -17.24 -16.78 12.34
N CYS A 140 -17.96 -15.94 13.05
CA CYS A 140 -18.91 -16.34 14.11
C CYS A 140 -20.34 -16.17 13.63
N ALA A 141 -21.15 -17.20 13.74
CA ALA A 141 -22.60 -17.14 13.57
C ALA A 141 -23.28 -17.27 14.91
N THR A 142 -23.99 -16.24 15.35
CA THR A 142 -24.83 -16.23 16.56
C THR A 142 -26.30 -16.29 16.16
N ILE A 143 -27.01 -17.33 16.56
CA ILE A 143 -28.44 -17.53 16.31
C ILE A 143 -29.19 -17.35 17.63
N GLU A 144 -30.11 -16.40 17.68
CA GLU A 144 -30.94 -16.11 18.86
C GLU A 144 -32.37 -16.61 18.66
N ASN A 145 -32.94 -17.32 19.63
CA ASN A 145 -34.33 -17.68 19.66
C ASN A 145 -35.13 -16.60 20.38
N LYS A 146 -35.96 -15.87 19.67
CA LYS A 146 -36.78 -14.77 20.19
C LYS A 146 -38.09 -15.25 20.84
N THR A 147 -38.39 -16.55 20.75
CA THR A 147 -39.68 -17.13 21.24
C THR A 147 -39.55 -17.66 22.65
N GLN A 148 -40.69 -17.88 23.26
CA GLN A 148 -40.83 -18.50 24.60
C GLN A 148 -40.76 -20.04 24.57
N GLN A 149 -40.51 -20.63 23.40
CA GLN A 149 -40.46 -22.09 23.23
C GLN A 149 -39.05 -22.49 22.77
N GLN A 150 -38.62 -23.68 23.22
CA GLN A 150 -37.40 -24.29 22.68
C GLN A 150 -37.61 -24.61 21.20
N LYS A 151 -36.56 -24.37 20.40
CA LYS A 151 -36.53 -24.68 18.97
C LYS A 151 -35.44 -25.71 18.66
N GLN A 152 -35.71 -26.54 17.69
CA GLN A 152 -34.74 -27.41 17.06
C GLN A 152 -34.49 -26.92 15.66
N ILE A 153 -33.21 -26.67 15.32
CA ILE A 153 -32.84 -26.18 14.02
C ILE A 153 -31.71 -27.01 13.40
N HIS A 154 -31.63 -26.98 12.08
CA HIS A 154 -30.49 -27.48 11.32
C HIS A 154 -29.77 -26.31 10.63
N LEU A 155 -28.44 -26.34 10.66
CA LEU A 155 -27.62 -25.38 9.97
C LEU A 155 -27.04 -26.02 8.71
N CYS A 156 -27.03 -25.28 7.65
CA CYS A 156 -26.47 -25.70 6.39
C CYS A 156 -25.63 -24.54 5.79
N TRP A 157 -24.38 -24.79 5.50
CA TRP A 157 -23.52 -23.87 4.75
C TRP A 157 -23.46 -24.35 3.31
N GLU A 158 -23.57 -23.41 2.39
CA GLU A 158 -23.45 -23.68 0.96
C GLU A 158 -22.58 -22.62 0.28
N GLY A 159 -21.91 -23.03 -0.78
CA GLY A 159 -21.10 -22.12 -1.57
C GLY A 159 -20.75 -22.64 -2.95
N THR A 160 -20.26 -21.74 -3.77
CA THR A 160 -19.77 -22.03 -5.10
C THR A 160 -18.44 -21.36 -5.31
N ILE A 161 -17.60 -21.89 -6.20
CA ILE A 161 -16.35 -21.26 -6.61
C ILE A 161 -16.39 -20.94 -8.10
N TYR A 162 -15.65 -19.95 -8.50
CA TYR A 162 -15.33 -19.68 -9.89
C TYR A 162 -14.26 -20.65 -10.39
N GLN A 163 -14.48 -21.25 -11.53
CA GLN A 163 -13.52 -22.12 -12.21
C GLN A 163 -12.86 -21.41 -13.41
N LYS A 164 -13.44 -20.29 -13.82
CA LYS A 164 -12.95 -19.44 -14.89
C LYS A 164 -13.05 -17.98 -14.47
N PHE A 165 -12.26 -17.14 -15.12
CA PHE A 165 -12.39 -15.69 -15.01
C PHE A 165 -12.13 -15.02 -16.36
N GLY A 166 -12.57 -13.78 -16.51
CA GLY A 166 -12.38 -12.95 -17.69
C GLY A 166 -11.55 -11.72 -17.45
N THR A 167 -11.29 -10.95 -18.49
CA THR A 167 -10.66 -9.62 -18.42
C THR A 167 -11.69 -8.50 -18.31
N SER A 168 -12.96 -8.79 -18.57
CA SER A 168 -14.09 -7.87 -18.47
C SER A 168 -15.40 -8.65 -18.29
N ASP A 169 -16.47 -7.93 -17.99
CA ASP A 169 -17.82 -8.52 -17.93
C ASP A 169 -18.29 -9.09 -19.27
N GLU A 170 -17.71 -8.63 -20.38
CA GLU A 170 -18.04 -9.10 -21.75
C GLU A 170 -17.32 -10.42 -22.07
N GLU A 171 -16.18 -10.70 -21.41
CA GLU A 171 -15.39 -11.93 -21.59
C GLU A 171 -15.17 -12.66 -20.24
N PRO A 172 -16.22 -13.08 -19.51
CA PRO A 172 -16.08 -13.57 -18.13
C PRO A 172 -15.49 -14.99 -18.02
N ASN A 173 -15.33 -15.72 -19.12
CA ASN A 173 -14.90 -17.12 -19.11
C ASN A 173 -13.64 -17.36 -19.94
N ARG A 174 -12.75 -16.38 -20.03
CA ARG A 174 -11.59 -16.44 -20.92
C ARG A 174 -10.48 -17.35 -20.40
N PHE A 175 -10.27 -17.39 -19.10
CA PHE A 175 -9.15 -18.09 -18.47
C PHE A 175 -9.64 -19.10 -17.43
N GLU A 176 -9.02 -20.29 -17.42
CA GLU A 176 -9.23 -21.27 -16.37
C GLU A 176 -8.52 -20.85 -15.08
N MET A 177 -9.15 -21.09 -13.94
CA MET A 177 -8.55 -20.88 -12.61
C MET A 177 -7.92 -22.16 -12.05
N GLY A 178 -8.20 -23.33 -12.63
CA GLY A 178 -7.73 -24.61 -12.15
C GLY A 178 -8.23 -24.97 -10.75
N THR A 179 -9.40 -24.46 -10.36
CA THR A 179 -9.95 -24.63 -9.01
C THR A 179 -10.94 -25.76 -8.93
N ARG A 180 -10.90 -26.55 -7.83
CA ARG A 180 -11.83 -27.63 -7.55
C ARG A 180 -12.11 -27.79 -6.06
N LEU A 181 -13.38 -27.97 -5.71
CA LEU A 181 -13.82 -28.30 -4.37
C LEU A 181 -13.64 -29.79 -4.06
N CYS A 182 -13.20 -30.07 -2.82
CA CYS A 182 -13.12 -31.42 -2.24
C CYS A 182 -13.67 -31.39 -0.81
N SER A 183 -14.47 -32.39 -0.42
CA SER A 183 -14.96 -32.50 0.96
C SER A 183 -13.83 -32.89 1.92
N THR A 184 -13.88 -32.36 3.15
CA THR A 184 -13.02 -32.75 4.29
C THR A 184 -13.86 -33.29 5.45
N GLN A 185 -13.23 -33.71 6.51
CA GLN A 185 -13.96 -34.17 7.72
C GLN A 185 -14.67 -33.03 8.45
N THR A 186 -14.15 -31.81 8.33
CA THR A 186 -14.64 -30.63 9.05
C THR A 186 -15.32 -29.59 8.15
N GLY A 187 -15.37 -29.82 6.83
CA GLY A 187 -15.91 -28.88 5.89
C GLY A 187 -15.50 -29.17 4.45
N VAL A 188 -14.89 -28.20 3.78
CA VAL A 188 -14.53 -28.27 2.36
C VAL A 188 -13.20 -27.58 2.12
N LYS A 189 -12.45 -28.01 1.09
CA LYS A 189 -11.27 -27.31 0.60
C LYS A 189 -11.33 -27.08 -0.91
N VAL A 190 -10.73 -26.00 -1.35
CA VAL A 190 -10.44 -25.72 -2.76
C VAL A 190 -9.00 -26.11 -3.03
N THR A 191 -8.80 -26.94 -4.03
CA THR A 191 -7.48 -27.25 -4.58
C THR A 191 -7.27 -26.50 -5.87
N PHE A 192 -6.02 -26.25 -6.20
CA PHE A 192 -5.60 -25.49 -7.38
C PHE A 192 -4.72 -26.35 -8.27
N GLU A 193 -4.84 -26.16 -9.57
CA GLU A 193 -3.89 -26.71 -10.57
C GLU A 193 -2.88 -25.63 -10.93
N THR A 194 -1.67 -26.02 -11.29
CA THR A 194 -0.65 -25.08 -11.76
C THR A 194 -1.04 -24.50 -13.11
N ILE A 195 -1.25 -23.18 -13.13
CA ILE A 195 -1.54 -22.43 -14.35
C ILE A 195 -0.53 -21.31 -14.46
N ARG A 196 0.47 -21.47 -15.36
CA ARG A 196 1.57 -20.53 -15.56
C ARG A 196 1.59 -20.06 -17.00
N ASN A 197 1.01 -18.90 -17.27
CA ASN A 197 1.16 -18.19 -18.52
C ASN A 197 1.18 -16.67 -18.27
N ARG A 198 1.37 -15.86 -19.30
CA ARG A 198 1.49 -14.40 -19.17
C ARG A 198 0.39 -13.72 -18.34
N TRP A 199 -0.77 -14.34 -18.23
CA TRP A 199 -1.95 -13.77 -17.56
C TRP A 199 -2.36 -14.55 -16.30
N ASN A 200 -1.77 -15.73 -16.07
CA ASN A 200 -2.15 -16.65 -15.01
C ASN A 200 -0.95 -17.08 -14.16
N TYR A 201 -0.32 -16.14 -13.49
CA TYR A 201 0.53 -16.43 -12.32
C TYR A 201 -0.36 -16.59 -11.08
N LEU A 202 -1.48 -17.31 -11.21
CA LEU A 202 -2.51 -17.25 -10.19
C LEU A 202 -2.27 -18.22 -9.06
N THR A 203 -1.74 -19.40 -9.36
CA THR A 203 -1.69 -20.47 -8.38
C THR A 203 -0.56 -21.44 -8.65
N SER A 204 -0.05 -22.08 -7.58
CA SER A 204 0.67 -23.35 -7.66
C SER A 204 -0.27 -24.49 -7.28
N HIS A 205 0.08 -25.74 -7.61
CA HIS A 205 -0.70 -26.92 -7.21
C HIS A 205 -0.72 -27.16 -5.69
N GLU A 206 0.12 -26.49 -4.92
CA GLU A 206 0.17 -26.58 -3.46
C GLU A 206 -0.73 -25.57 -2.76
N ASN A 207 -1.21 -24.54 -3.47
CA ASN A 207 -2.14 -23.56 -2.89
C ASN A 207 -3.41 -24.27 -2.43
N CYS A 208 -3.92 -23.85 -1.29
CA CYS A 208 -5.13 -24.41 -0.72
C CYS A 208 -5.98 -23.31 -0.06
N PHE A 209 -7.29 -23.34 -0.31
CA PHE A 209 -8.25 -22.59 0.47
C PHE A 209 -9.16 -23.57 1.22
N GLU A 210 -9.20 -23.53 2.55
CA GLU A 210 -9.91 -24.51 3.37
C GLU A 210 -10.93 -23.84 4.30
N ILE A 211 -12.13 -24.40 4.36
CA ILE A 211 -13.19 -24.05 5.30
C ILE A 211 -13.37 -25.18 6.29
N ALA A 212 -13.32 -24.87 7.58
CA ALA A 212 -13.57 -25.83 8.64
C ALA A 212 -14.56 -25.27 9.68
N HIS A 213 -15.42 -26.12 10.21
CA HIS A 213 -16.45 -25.80 11.21
C HIS A 213 -16.10 -26.38 12.58
N ASP A 214 -16.52 -25.72 13.66
CA ASP A 214 -16.37 -26.19 15.05
C ASP A 214 -17.35 -27.29 15.43
N ILE A 215 -18.40 -27.46 14.63
CA ILE A 215 -19.44 -28.48 14.83
C ILE A 215 -19.34 -29.57 13.75
N GLN A 216 -19.90 -30.75 14.06
CA GLN A 216 -19.88 -31.86 13.11
C GLN A 216 -20.81 -31.59 11.92
N VAL A 217 -20.27 -31.65 10.74
CA VAL A 217 -21.00 -31.50 9.47
C VAL A 217 -20.85 -32.72 8.57
N VAL A 218 -21.79 -32.87 7.63
CA VAL A 218 -21.71 -33.78 6.50
C VAL A 218 -21.59 -32.88 5.24
N THR A 219 -20.47 -32.99 4.54
CA THR A 219 -20.21 -32.17 3.37
C THR A 219 -20.34 -32.98 2.09
N THR A 220 -21.11 -32.44 1.15
CA THR A 220 -21.26 -32.97 -0.21
C THR A 220 -20.74 -31.94 -1.23
N VAL A 221 -20.08 -32.41 -2.26
CA VAL A 221 -19.57 -31.60 -3.39
C VAL A 221 -20.23 -32.12 -4.66
N ASN A 222 -20.66 -31.25 -5.56
CA ASN A 222 -21.26 -31.65 -6.83
C ASN A 222 -20.23 -32.30 -7.79
N GLU A 223 -20.68 -32.95 -8.83
CA GLU A 223 -19.82 -33.66 -9.81
C GLU A 223 -18.83 -32.73 -10.51
N GLN A 224 -19.24 -31.47 -10.75
CA GLN A 224 -18.41 -30.44 -11.40
C GLN A 224 -17.29 -29.93 -10.48
N GLY A 225 -17.38 -30.18 -9.16
CA GLY A 225 -16.42 -29.71 -8.18
C GLY A 225 -16.43 -28.18 -7.98
N ASN A 226 -17.55 -27.52 -8.23
CA ASN A 226 -17.68 -26.07 -8.13
C ASN A 226 -18.76 -25.59 -7.14
N ALA A 227 -19.51 -26.50 -6.51
CA ALA A 227 -20.52 -26.21 -5.51
C ALA A 227 -20.46 -27.23 -4.38
N TYR A 228 -20.72 -26.79 -3.17
CA TYR A 228 -20.78 -27.66 -2.00
C TYR A 228 -21.94 -27.31 -1.07
N GLN A 229 -22.26 -28.25 -0.20
CA GLN A 229 -23.17 -28.10 0.92
C GLN A 229 -22.62 -28.87 2.14
N SER A 230 -22.52 -28.18 3.28
CA SER A 230 -22.14 -28.75 4.59
C SER A 230 -23.31 -28.59 5.53
N GLN A 231 -23.90 -29.68 5.97
CA GLN A 231 -25.05 -29.69 6.87
C GLN A 231 -24.67 -30.26 8.23
N THR A 232 -25.21 -29.67 9.32
CA THR A 232 -25.05 -30.23 10.67
C THR A 232 -25.52 -31.68 10.75
N LYS A 233 -24.66 -32.56 11.30
CA LYS A 233 -24.96 -33.97 11.47
C LYS A 233 -26.13 -34.20 12.43
N ASN A 234 -26.19 -33.38 13.48
CA ASN A 234 -27.25 -33.40 14.49
C ASN A 234 -27.93 -32.02 14.53
N PRO A 235 -29.22 -31.97 14.91
CA PRO A 235 -29.90 -30.71 15.09
C PRO A 235 -29.32 -29.94 16.28
N VAL A 236 -29.39 -28.61 16.19
CA VAL A 236 -29.05 -27.68 17.26
C VAL A 236 -30.30 -27.34 18.07
N LEU A 237 -30.21 -27.44 19.38
CA LEU A 237 -31.29 -27.09 20.30
C LEU A 237 -31.08 -25.64 20.80
N LEU A 238 -32.03 -24.77 20.49
CA LEU A 238 -32.10 -23.39 21.00
C LEU A 238 -33.09 -23.32 22.15
N ALA A 239 -32.61 -23.04 23.35
CA ALA A 239 -33.49 -22.78 24.50
C ALA A 239 -34.44 -21.59 24.21
N ALA A 240 -35.57 -21.53 24.90
CA ALA A 240 -36.46 -20.36 24.86
C ALA A 240 -35.65 -19.09 25.22
N GLN A 241 -35.71 -18.07 24.40
CA GLN A 241 -34.93 -16.82 24.54
C GLN A 241 -33.40 -17.01 24.71
N GLY A 242 -32.90 -18.17 24.29
CA GLY A 242 -31.47 -18.52 24.31
C GLY A 242 -30.79 -18.25 22.99
N SER A 243 -29.47 -18.36 22.99
CA SER A 243 -28.64 -18.23 21.80
C SER A 243 -27.69 -19.42 21.62
N PHE A 244 -27.27 -19.64 20.39
CA PHE A 244 -26.27 -20.62 20.01
C PHE A 244 -25.22 -19.93 19.15
N GLN A 245 -23.93 -20.19 19.40
CA GLN A 245 -22.82 -19.73 18.60
C GLN A 245 -22.13 -20.91 17.93
N THR A 246 -21.65 -20.67 16.70
CA THR A 246 -20.78 -21.59 15.96
C THR A 246 -19.76 -20.80 15.17
N PHE A 247 -18.60 -21.41 14.98
CA PHE A 247 -17.47 -20.80 14.31
C PHE A 247 -17.08 -21.56 13.05
N GLU A 248 -16.67 -20.83 12.03
CA GLU A 248 -15.99 -21.36 10.86
C GLU A 248 -14.70 -20.61 10.59
N THR A 249 -13.67 -21.34 10.12
CA THR A 249 -12.40 -20.76 9.67
C THR A 249 -12.28 -20.86 8.17
N HIS A 250 -11.74 -19.81 7.55
CA HIS A 250 -11.35 -19.76 6.14
C HIS A 250 -9.86 -19.51 6.05
N SER A 251 -9.10 -20.48 5.60
CA SER A 251 -7.64 -20.43 5.53
C SER A 251 -7.15 -20.47 4.09
N PHE A 252 -6.29 -19.52 3.69
CA PHE A 252 -5.62 -19.52 2.39
C PHE A 252 -4.11 -19.65 2.58
N THR A 253 -3.51 -20.69 1.98
CA THR A 253 -2.10 -21.06 2.13
C THR A 253 -1.45 -21.32 0.78
N PHE A 254 -0.11 -21.17 0.70
CA PHE A 254 0.65 -21.28 -0.53
C PHE A 254 1.36 -22.61 -0.69
N THR A 255 1.74 -23.27 0.42
CA THR A 255 2.47 -24.53 0.39
C THR A 255 1.76 -25.61 1.23
N ALA A 256 2.04 -26.88 0.92
CA ALA A 256 1.50 -27.99 1.67
C ALA A 256 1.96 -28.01 3.15
N GLU A 257 3.17 -27.54 3.44
CA GLU A 257 3.67 -27.42 4.80
C GLU A 257 2.96 -26.31 5.57
N GLU A 258 2.77 -25.15 4.93
CA GLU A 258 2.00 -24.06 5.49
C GLU A 258 0.57 -24.48 5.78
N ALA A 259 -0.11 -25.16 4.82
CA ALA A 259 -1.46 -25.69 5.00
C ALA A 259 -1.55 -26.63 6.21
N LYS A 260 -0.63 -27.56 6.36
CA LYS A 260 -0.59 -28.48 7.51
C LYS A 260 -0.39 -27.75 8.86
N THR A 261 0.41 -26.69 8.84
CA THR A 261 0.63 -25.87 10.05
C THR A 261 -0.61 -25.06 10.38
N GLU A 262 -1.22 -24.44 9.36
CA GLU A 262 -2.41 -23.60 9.54
C GLU A 262 -3.65 -24.41 9.93
N GLN A 263 -3.82 -25.64 9.46
CA GLN A 263 -4.88 -26.55 9.92
C GLN A 263 -4.85 -26.78 11.45
N LYS A 264 -3.65 -26.88 12.04
CA LYS A 264 -3.52 -27.01 13.50
C LYS A 264 -3.93 -25.73 14.22
N LYS A 265 -3.55 -24.56 13.67
CA LYS A 265 -3.97 -23.27 14.21
C LYS A 265 -5.48 -23.09 14.07
N ALA A 266 -6.06 -23.41 12.90
CA ALA A 266 -7.50 -23.35 12.66
C ALA A 266 -8.29 -24.20 13.65
N ALA A 267 -7.83 -25.40 13.96
CA ALA A 267 -8.45 -26.26 14.97
C ALA A 267 -8.43 -25.62 16.37
N TRP A 268 -7.34 -24.95 16.74
CA TRP A 268 -7.26 -24.19 18.00
C TRP A 268 -8.18 -22.94 17.97
N ILE A 269 -8.18 -22.20 16.86
CA ILE A 269 -9.01 -21.01 16.65
C ILE A 269 -10.50 -21.35 16.83
N LEU A 270 -10.97 -22.44 16.22
CA LEU A 270 -12.35 -22.90 16.35
C LEU A 270 -12.77 -23.19 17.81
N GLN A 271 -11.83 -23.68 18.63
CA GLN A 271 -12.08 -23.94 20.06
C GLN A 271 -11.98 -22.67 20.92
N ASN A 272 -11.37 -21.59 20.43
CA ASN A 272 -11.07 -20.37 21.16
C ASN A 272 -11.61 -19.11 20.47
N GLY A 273 -12.66 -19.23 19.67
CA GLY A 273 -13.16 -18.16 18.81
C GLY A 273 -13.43 -16.85 19.53
N GLU A 274 -14.08 -16.89 20.71
CA GLU A 274 -14.35 -15.70 21.52
C GLU A 274 -13.05 -14.94 21.90
N ASN A 275 -11.98 -15.67 22.26
CA ASN A 275 -10.69 -15.07 22.59
C ASN A 275 -10.03 -14.42 21.37
N VAL A 276 -10.22 -14.98 20.20
CA VAL A 276 -9.73 -14.43 18.93
C VAL A 276 -10.42 -13.10 18.60
N PHE A 277 -11.75 -13.05 18.73
CA PHE A 277 -12.52 -11.81 18.56
C PHE A 277 -12.07 -10.73 19.55
N LEU A 278 -11.86 -11.12 20.82
CA LEU A 278 -11.36 -10.21 21.85
C LEU A 278 -9.95 -9.69 21.51
N ALA A 279 -9.05 -10.53 21.07
CA ALA A 279 -7.69 -10.14 20.70
C ALA A 279 -7.68 -9.17 19.51
N SER A 280 -8.50 -9.41 18.49
CA SER A 280 -8.69 -8.50 17.36
C SER A 280 -9.24 -7.15 17.80
N ALA A 281 -10.29 -7.15 18.64
CA ALA A 281 -10.88 -5.91 19.15
C ALA A 281 -9.88 -5.08 19.99
N ASN A 282 -9.11 -5.74 20.87
CA ASN A 282 -8.10 -5.06 21.69
C ASN A 282 -6.97 -4.45 20.84
N ARG A 283 -6.52 -5.14 19.81
CA ARG A 283 -5.49 -4.65 18.88
C ARG A 283 -5.94 -3.38 18.15
N TRP A 284 -7.16 -3.38 17.60
CA TRP A 284 -7.71 -2.22 16.94
C TRP A 284 -8.00 -1.06 17.90
N GLU A 285 -8.46 -1.36 19.11
CA GLU A 285 -8.60 -0.35 20.18
C GLU A 285 -7.26 0.33 20.47
N GLU A 286 -6.16 -0.44 20.56
CA GLU A 286 -4.80 0.09 20.76
C GLU A 286 -4.37 0.98 19.59
N TYR A 287 -4.61 0.59 18.33
CA TYR A 287 -4.28 1.39 17.16
C TYR A 287 -4.99 2.76 17.20
N LEU A 288 -6.29 2.75 17.50
CA LEU A 288 -7.08 3.97 17.57
C LEU A 288 -6.71 4.84 18.78
N GLN A 289 -6.41 4.24 19.92
CA GLN A 289 -5.94 4.98 21.10
C GLN A 289 -4.62 5.71 20.80
N LYS A 290 -3.66 5.06 20.18
CA LYS A 290 -2.40 5.67 19.74
C LYS A 290 -2.63 6.80 18.74
N THR A 291 -3.63 6.67 17.89
CA THR A 291 -3.98 7.68 16.88
C THR A 291 -4.60 8.94 17.50
N PHE A 292 -5.42 8.78 18.54
CA PHE A 292 -6.21 9.89 19.10
C PHE A 292 -5.69 10.41 20.47
N SER A 293 -4.59 9.81 20.99
CA SER A 293 -4.04 10.23 22.28
C SER A 293 -3.55 11.68 22.21
N GLY A 294 -4.19 12.55 23.00
CA GLY A 294 -3.71 13.89 23.27
C GLY A 294 -4.28 15.02 22.40
N HIS A 295 -5.08 14.72 21.36
CA HIS A 295 -5.53 15.76 20.44
C HIS A 295 -7.01 15.66 20.08
N GLU A 296 -7.70 16.80 20.11
CA GLU A 296 -9.08 16.89 19.65
C GLU A 296 -9.14 17.37 18.20
N ALA A 297 -9.83 16.62 17.36
CA ALA A 297 -10.21 17.00 16.01
C ALA A 297 -11.70 16.69 15.79
N GLU A 298 -12.32 17.34 14.80
CA GLU A 298 -13.68 17.03 14.43
C GLU A 298 -13.83 15.57 13.99
N ILE A 299 -15.01 15.01 14.25
CA ILE A 299 -15.29 13.58 14.00
C ILE A 299 -15.07 13.17 12.52
N SER A 300 -15.32 14.06 11.57
CA SER A 300 -15.11 13.84 10.14
C SER A 300 -13.64 13.55 9.82
N TYR A 301 -12.72 14.32 10.38
CA TYR A 301 -11.28 14.13 10.19
C TYR A 301 -10.76 12.90 10.96
N LYS A 302 -11.31 12.62 12.14
CA LYS A 302 -11.04 11.37 12.86
C LYS A 302 -11.46 10.14 12.02
N ARG A 303 -12.62 10.19 11.36
CA ARG A 303 -13.08 9.13 10.44
C ARG A 303 -12.13 8.97 9.25
N ALA A 304 -11.61 10.06 8.68
CA ALA A 304 -10.62 10.00 7.60
C ALA A 304 -9.29 9.36 8.07
N ALA A 305 -8.85 9.65 9.30
CA ALA A 305 -7.67 9.01 9.89
C ALA A 305 -7.89 7.50 10.10
N VAL A 306 -9.06 7.09 10.60
CA VAL A 306 -9.43 5.66 10.73
C VAL A 306 -9.45 4.96 9.37
N LYS A 307 -10.05 5.60 8.35
CA LYS A 307 -10.03 5.10 6.97
C LYS A 307 -8.61 4.90 6.45
N ALA A 308 -7.69 5.82 6.75
CA ALA A 308 -6.30 5.69 6.36
C ALA A 308 -5.64 4.47 7.02
N ILE A 309 -5.90 4.22 8.31
CA ILE A 309 -5.43 3.02 9.01
C ILE A 309 -6.02 1.75 8.39
N GLU A 310 -7.34 1.70 8.14
CA GLU A 310 -7.98 0.54 7.48
C GLU A 310 -7.38 0.28 6.10
N THR A 311 -7.12 1.34 5.31
CA THR A 311 -6.47 1.22 4.00
C THR A 311 -5.06 0.64 4.11
N LEU A 312 -4.26 1.09 5.08
CA LEU A 312 -2.92 0.56 5.33
C LEU A 312 -2.98 -0.91 5.77
N MET A 313 -3.91 -1.28 6.65
CA MET A 313 -4.04 -2.65 7.15
C MET A 313 -4.57 -3.63 6.10
N THR A 314 -5.47 -3.18 5.22
CA THR A 314 -5.95 -4.00 4.09
C THR A 314 -4.84 -4.27 3.08
N ASN A 315 -3.89 -3.35 2.92
CA ASN A 315 -2.74 -3.50 2.02
C ASN A 315 -1.51 -4.16 2.70
N TRP A 316 -1.60 -4.54 3.96
CA TRP A 316 -0.58 -5.35 4.62
C TRP A 316 -0.59 -6.76 4.04
N GLN A 317 0.56 -7.23 3.60
CA GLN A 317 0.82 -8.60 3.19
C GLN A 317 1.94 -9.20 4.03
N SER A 318 1.67 -10.35 4.61
CA SER A 318 2.68 -11.12 5.34
C SER A 318 3.65 -11.79 4.40
N ALA A 319 4.81 -12.14 4.93
CA ALA A 319 5.85 -12.85 4.20
C ALA A 319 5.31 -14.11 3.50
N ALA A 320 5.59 -14.21 2.19
CA ALA A 320 5.26 -15.37 1.35
C ALA A 320 6.07 -15.33 0.05
N GLY A 321 6.43 -16.48 -0.48
CA GLY A 321 7.26 -16.59 -1.68
C GLY A 321 8.59 -15.88 -1.52
N ALA A 322 8.93 -14.98 -2.45
CA ALA A 322 10.15 -14.17 -2.37
C ALA A 322 10.03 -12.98 -1.41
N ILE A 323 8.85 -12.63 -0.94
CA ILE A 323 8.66 -11.59 0.10
C ILE A 323 9.00 -12.21 1.45
N ARG A 324 10.13 -11.79 2.05
CA ARG A 324 10.72 -12.42 3.26
C ARG A 324 10.29 -11.78 4.57
N HIS A 325 9.84 -10.54 4.53
CA HIS A 325 9.29 -9.82 5.67
C HIS A 325 7.90 -9.27 5.33
N ASP A 326 7.08 -9.07 6.35
CA ASP A 326 5.79 -8.43 6.21
C ASP A 326 5.93 -7.01 5.68
N GLY A 327 4.99 -6.56 4.85
CA GLY A 327 5.01 -5.20 4.33
C GLY A 327 3.66 -4.73 3.85
N VAL A 328 3.60 -3.46 3.50
CA VAL A 328 2.41 -2.82 2.95
C VAL A 328 2.64 -2.59 1.45
N VAL A 329 1.76 -3.13 0.63
CA VAL A 329 1.82 -2.93 -0.82
C VAL A 329 1.11 -1.64 -1.22
N PRO A 330 1.42 -1.02 -2.38
CA PRO A 330 0.76 0.19 -2.85
C PRO A 330 -0.76 0.05 -2.92
N SER A 331 -1.27 -1.03 -3.49
CA SER A 331 -2.71 -1.34 -3.50
C SER A 331 -2.99 -2.79 -3.86
N THR A 332 -3.77 -3.47 -3.05
CA THR A 332 -4.34 -4.79 -3.36
C THR A 332 -5.47 -4.72 -4.40
N SER A 333 -5.83 -3.53 -4.85
CA SER A 333 -6.89 -3.29 -5.83
C SER A 333 -6.38 -3.15 -7.28
N TYR A 334 -5.07 -3.26 -7.51
CA TYR A 334 -4.49 -3.16 -8.85
C TYR A 334 -3.39 -4.20 -9.05
N GLN A 335 -3.45 -4.91 -10.19
CA GLN A 335 -2.60 -6.09 -10.44
C GLN A 335 -1.10 -5.83 -10.36
N TYR A 336 -0.62 -4.64 -10.74
CA TYR A 336 0.80 -4.30 -10.69
C TYR A 336 1.25 -3.70 -9.35
N PHE A 337 0.34 -3.54 -8.38
CA PHE A 337 0.63 -2.94 -7.08
C PHE A 337 0.61 -3.93 -5.91
N ILE A 338 0.68 -5.24 -6.20
CA ILE A 338 0.69 -6.32 -5.20
C ILE A 338 2.11 -6.64 -4.69
N GLY A 339 3.12 -5.95 -5.15
CA GLY A 339 4.49 -6.09 -4.68
C GLY A 339 4.92 -4.97 -3.73
N MET A 340 6.11 -5.13 -3.13
CA MET A 340 6.74 -4.10 -2.31
C MET A 340 7.53 -3.17 -3.22
N TRP A 341 7.09 -1.92 -3.33
CA TRP A 341 7.75 -0.87 -4.08
C TRP A 341 8.62 -0.03 -3.15
N ALA A 342 9.85 0.31 -3.57
CA ALA A 342 10.85 0.87 -2.67
C ALA A 342 10.40 2.18 -2.01
N TRP A 343 10.16 3.26 -2.75
CA TRP A 343 9.82 4.54 -2.11
C TRP A 343 8.43 4.59 -1.49
N ASP A 344 7.50 3.75 -1.98
CA ASP A 344 6.20 3.49 -1.33
C ASP A 344 6.41 2.95 0.07
N SER A 345 7.28 1.95 0.20
CA SER A 345 7.57 1.30 1.48
C SER A 345 8.12 2.26 2.53
N TRP A 346 8.94 3.23 2.11
CA TRP A 346 9.44 4.27 3.03
C TRP A 346 8.31 5.14 3.56
N LYS A 347 7.42 5.60 2.70
CA LYS A 347 6.26 6.43 3.05
C LYS A 347 5.26 5.67 3.91
N GLN A 348 4.96 4.43 3.53
CA GLN A 348 4.07 3.55 4.29
C GLN A 348 4.61 3.27 5.69
N ALA A 349 5.91 3.00 5.83
CA ALA A 349 6.55 2.78 7.13
C ALA A 349 6.42 4.01 8.05
N VAL A 350 6.56 5.23 7.52
CA VAL A 350 6.38 6.47 8.30
C VAL A 350 4.96 6.62 8.82
N GLY A 351 3.94 6.30 8.04
CA GLY A 351 2.55 6.32 8.53
C GLY A 351 2.26 5.21 9.53
N VAL A 352 2.66 3.98 9.21
CA VAL A 352 2.37 2.79 10.02
C VAL A 352 3.11 2.81 11.36
N CYS A 353 4.32 3.37 11.45
CA CYS A 353 5.14 3.33 12.67
C CYS A 353 4.43 3.93 13.90
N ALA A 354 3.51 4.85 13.69
CA ALA A 354 2.78 5.52 14.76
C ALA A 354 1.86 4.57 15.55
N PHE A 355 1.31 3.55 14.90
CA PHE A 355 0.40 2.59 15.56
C PHE A 355 0.90 1.15 15.52
N HIS A 356 1.75 0.78 14.53
CA HIS A 356 2.31 -0.57 14.38
C HIS A 356 3.82 -0.54 14.04
N PRO A 357 4.72 -0.18 14.98
CA PRO A 357 6.15 -0.02 14.70
C PRO A 357 6.84 -1.28 14.15
N GLN A 358 6.40 -2.48 14.55
CA GLN A 358 7.00 -3.72 14.05
C GLN A 358 6.74 -3.90 12.55
N LEU A 359 5.50 -3.70 12.09
CA LEU A 359 5.18 -3.75 10.66
C LEU A 359 5.98 -2.70 9.87
N ALA A 360 6.17 -1.50 10.43
CA ALA A 360 6.98 -0.47 9.78
C ALA A 360 8.45 -0.91 9.60
N LYS A 361 9.04 -1.57 10.60
CA LYS A 361 10.40 -2.13 10.50
C LYS A 361 10.47 -3.24 9.44
N ASP A 362 9.51 -4.14 9.43
CA ASP A 362 9.47 -5.28 8.51
C ASP A 362 9.22 -4.81 7.07
N ASN A 363 8.39 -3.79 6.87
CA ASN A 363 8.16 -3.14 5.57
C ASN A 363 9.48 -2.57 4.97
N ILE A 364 10.33 -1.98 5.81
CA ILE A 364 11.64 -1.51 5.39
C ILE A 364 12.57 -2.71 5.09
N ARG A 365 12.60 -3.72 5.95
CA ARG A 365 13.43 -4.93 5.76
C ARG A 365 13.09 -5.66 4.46
N ALA A 366 11.81 -5.72 4.08
CA ALA A 366 11.36 -6.43 2.88
C ALA A 366 12.08 -5.97 1.61
N LEU A 367 12.42 -4.67 1.50
CA LEU A 367 13.22 -4.15 0.39
C LEU A 367 14.73 -4.40 0.60
N PHE A 368 15.23 -4.21 1.82
CA PHE A 368 16.64 -4.42 2.14
C PHE A 368 17.07 -5.89 2.12
N ASP A 369 16.15 -6.85 2.13
CA ASP A 369 16.42 -8.27 1.87
C ASP A 369 17.03 -8.51 0.49
N TYR A 370 16.78 -7.58 -0.44
CA TYR A 370 17.23 -7.63 -1.82
C TYR A 370 18.19 -6.48 -2.19
N GLN A 371 18.80 -5.86 -1.17
CA GLN A 371 19.90 -4.94 -1.41
C GLN A 371 21.03 -5.65 -2.17
N ILE A 372 21.46 -5.06 -3.27
CA ILE A 372 22.48 -5.67 -4.13
C ILE A 372 23.80 -5.81 -3.39
N GLY A 373 24.31 -7.03 -3.36
CA GLY A 373 25.57 -7.40 -2.69
C GLY A 373 26.83 -7.16 -3.54
N GLN A 374 27.99 -7.39 -2.92
CA GLN A 374 29.30 -7.20 -3.58
C GLN A 374 29.51 -8.15 -4.79
N GLU A 375 28.95 -9.35 -4.74
CA GLU A 375 29.20 -10.44 -5.71
C GLU A 375 27.92 -10.78 -6.50
N ASP A 376 27.02 -9.80 -6.67
CA ASP A 376 25.80 -10.04 -7.44
C ASP A 376 26.13 -10.22 -8.93
N ALA A 377 25.82 -11.41 -9.47
CA ALA A 377 26.16 -11.76 -10.83
C ALA A 377 25.33 -11.02 -11.89
N LEU A 378 24.09 -10.62 -11.56
CA LEU A 378 23.21 -9.88 -12.47
C LEU A 378 23.45 -8.37 -12.41
N ARG A 379 23.84 -7.85 -11.24
CA ARG A 379 24.04 -6.43 -10.96
C ARG A 379 25.46 -6.16 -10.42
N PRO A 380 26.52 -6.51 -11.15
CA PRO A 380 27.89 -6.48 -10.62
C PRO A 380 28.39 -5.05 -10.32
N TYR A 381 27.72 -4.03 -10.87
CA TYR A 381 28.09 -2.62 -10.71
C TYR A 381 27.24 -1.86 -9.69
N ASP A 382 26.17 -2.50 -9.16
CA ASP A 382 25.11 -1.82 -8.39
C ASP A 382 25.14 -2.15 -6.90
N LYS A 383 26.32 -2.52 -6.37
CA LYS A 383 26.49 -2.83 -4.94
C LYS A 383 25.91 -1.75 -4.05
N GLY A 384 25.06 -2.13 -3.11
CA GLY A 384 24.44 -1.25 -2.12
C GLY A 384 23.09 -0.70 -2.53
N THR A 385 22.70 -0.77 -3.82
CA THR A 385 21.41 -0.25 -4.26
C THR A 385 20.24 -1.08 -3.77
N ILE A 386 19.09 -0.43 -3.70
CA ILE A 386 17.78 -1.04 -3.53
C ILE A 386 17.09 -1.02 -4.89
N ILE A 387 16.57 -2.18 -5.31
CA ILE A 387 15.84 -2.32 -6.56
C ILE A 387 14.45 -1.69 -6.48
N ASP A 388 13.82 -1.45 -7.61
CA ASP A 388 12.55 -0.73 -7.71
C ASP A 388 11.42 -1.42 -6.95
N CYS A 389 11.22 -2.72 -7.22
CA CYS A 389 10.16 -3.48 -6.56
C CYS A 389 10.46 -4.99 -6.48
N VAL A 390 9.85 -5.63 -5.49
CA VAL A 390 9.90 -7.08 -5.26
C VAL A 390 8.49 -7.64 -5.15
N PHE A 391 8.27 -8.84 -5.71
CA PHE A 391 6.98 -9.52 -5.73
C PHE A 391 7.09 -10.93 -5.16
N TYR A 392 5.97 -11.61 -5.01
CA TYR A 392 5.90 -13.00 -4.56
C TYR A 392 6.81 -13.93 -5.38
N ASN A 393 6.77 -13.84 -6.70
CA ASN A 393 7.67 -14.58 -7.59
C ASN A 393 8.91 -13.75 -7.89
N GLN A 394 10.08 -14.32 -7.64
CA GLN A 394 11.35 -13.71 -8.00
C GLN A 394 11.52 -13.69 -9.53
N ASN A 395 12.30 -12.72 -10.03
CA ASN A 395 12.63 -12.58 -11.45
C ASN A 395 13.17 -13.89 -12.05
N GLN A 396 12.82 -14.18 -13.30
CA GLN A 396 13.31 -15.35 -14.05
C GLN A 396 14.83 -15.37 -14.18
N GLU A 397 15.48 -14.22 -14.36
CA GLU A 397 16.94 -14.11 -14.41
C GLU A 397 17.62 -14.54 -13.09
N ARG A 398 16.89 -14.45 -11.97
CA ARG A 398 17.32 -14.94 -10.65
C ARG A 398 16.81 -16.36 -10.35
N GLY A 399 16.31 -17.07 -11.35
CA GLY A 399 15.81 -18.44 -11.23
C GLY A 399 14.39 -18.57 -10.69
N GLY A 400 13.62 -17.49 -10.63
CA GLY A 400 12.21 -17.49 -10.28
C GLY A 400 11.28 -17.61 -11.47
N ASP A 401 9.97 -17.48 -11.23
CA ASP A 401 8.89 -17.58 -12.22
C ASP A 401 8.21 -16.25 -12.53
N GLY A 402 8.64 -15.16 -11.90
CA GLY A 402 7.96 -13.88 -11.89
C GLY A 402 8.15 -13.04 -13.15
N GLY A 403 7.24 -12.08 -13.34
CA GLY A 403 7.28 -11.12 -14.44
C GLY A 403 7.12 -9.67 -14.02
N ASN A 404 6.82 -9.41 -12.74
CA ASN A 404 6.59 -8.05 -12.20
C ASN A 404 7.76 -7.49 -11.39
N TRP A 405 8.77 -8.30 -11.13
CA TRP A 405 10.00 -7.88 -10.47
C TRP A 405 10.77 -6.89 -11.33
N ASN A 406 11.21 -5.75 -10.78
CA ASN A 406 11.99 -4.75 -11.52
C ASN A 406 13.29 -4.41 -10.80
N GLU A 407 14.41 -4.62 -11.50
CA GLU A 407 15.77 -4.34 -11.05
C GLU A 407 16.49 -3.33 -11.95
N ARG A 408 15.80 -2.68 -12.88
CA ARG A 408 16.40 -1.81 -13.89
C ARG A 408 16.73 -0.41 -13.38
N ASN A 409 16.05 -0.01 -12.31
CA ASN A 409 16.22 1.28 -11.65
C ASN A 409 15.99 1.13 -10.14
N SER A 410 16.39 2.15 -9.40
CA SER A 410 16.03 2.32 -7.98
C SER A 410 14.82 3.25 -7.83
N LYS A 411 14.63 3.83 -6.65
CA LYS A 411 13.63 4.86 -6.32
C LYS A 411 14.28 5.97 -5.48
N PRO A 412 13.64 7.15 -5.32
CA PRO A 412 14.21 8.23 -4.56
C PRO A 412 14.71 7.83 -3.17
N PRO A 413 15.87 8.36 -2.72
CA PRO A 413 16.54 7.93 -1.49
C PRO A 413 15.84 8.51 -0.25
N LEU A 414 14.81 7.85 0.24
CA LEU A 414 14.04 8.20 1.44
C LEU A 414 14.11 7.12 2.54
N ALA A 415 14.99 6.13 2.38
CA ALA A 415 15.09 5.01 3.31
C ALA A 415 15.59 5.46 4.70
N ALA A 416 16.59 6.35 4.78
CA ALA A 416 17.10 6.85 6.07
C ALA A 416 16.05 7.72 6.78
N TRP A 417 15.26 8.49 6.05
CA TRP A 417 14.10 9.21 6.60
C TRP A 417 13.11 8.24 7.25
N ALA A 418 12.77 7.14 6.58
CA ALA A 418 11.86 6.14 7.11
C ALA A 418 12.42 5.46 8.37
N VAL A 419 13.67 4.99 8.34
CA VAL A 419 14.34 4.35 9.49
C VAL A 419 14.39 5.31 10.69
N TRP A 420 14.72 6.58 10.47
CA TRP A 420 14.78 7.57 11.54
C TRP A 420 13.41 7.84 12.17
N ASN A 421 12.34 7.96 11.36
CA ASN A 421 10.99 8.13 11.86
C ASN A 421 10.52 6.92 12.68
N VAL A 422 10.79 5.70 12.20
CA VAL A 422 10.49 4.47 12.97
C VAL A 422 11.23 4.44 14.29
N TYR A 423 12.54 4.77 14.30
CA TYR A 423 13.32 4.87 15.53
C TYR A 423 12.73 5.92 16.50
N ARG A 424 12.43 7.11 16.02
CA ARG A 424 11.83 8.18 16.82
C ARG A 424 10.52 7.75 17.49
N GLN A 425 9.75 6.91 16.82
CA GLN A 425 8.46 6.43 17.32
C GLN A 425 8.62 5.30 18.37
N CYS A 426 9.59 4.41 18.21
CA CYS A 426 9.70 3.20 19.05
C CYS A 426 10.95 3.14 19.95
N GLY A 427 11.96 3.99 19.72
CA GLY A 427 13.21 4.05 20.50
C GLY A 427 14.14 2.83 20.30
N ASP A 428 13.92 2.02 19.25
CA ASP A 428 14.69 0.80 19.02
C ASP A 428 16.04 1.09 18.35
N VAL A 429 17.08 1.25 19.19
CA VAL A 429 18.46 1.48 18.72
C VAL A 429 19.00 0.31 17.93
N SER A 430 18.62 -0.94 18.26
CA SER A 430 19.10 -2.13 17.56
C SER A 430 18.66 -2.17 16.10
N PHE A 431 17.49 -1.63 15.80
CA PHE A 431 17.03 -1.45 14.42
C PHE A 431 17.89 -0.42 13.66
N VAL A 432 18.30 0.65 14.31
CA VAL A 432 19.23 1.63 13.71
C VAL A 432 20.61 1.01 13.48
N GLU A 433 21.13 0.22 14.44
CA GLU A 433 22.39 -0.52 14.27
C GLU A 433 22.35 -1.47 13.10
N GLU A 434 21.25 -2.21 12.92
CA GLU A 434 21.01 -3.12 11.78
C GLU A 434 21.00 -2.38 10.43
N MET A 435 20.29 -1.24 10.37
CA MET A 435 20.01 -0.56 9.11
C MET A 435 21.11 0.40 8.68
N TYR A 436 21.84 1.02 9.62
CA TYR A 436 22.82 2.07 9.31
C TYR A 436 23.85 1.66 8.23
N PRO A 437 24.57 0.53 8.31
CA PRO A 437 25.53 0.16 7.28
C PRO A 437 24.88 -0.10 5.91
N LYS A 438 23.65 -0.59 5.89
CA LYS A 438 22.89 -0.83 4.66
C LYS A 438 22.46 0.50 4.02
N LEU A 439 22.02 1.46 4.83
CA LEU A 439 21.67 2.81 4.38
C LEU A 439 22.89 3.56 3.82
N VAL A 440 24.05 3.46 4.49
CA VAL A 440 25.30 4.04 3.98
C VAL A 440 25.65 3.48 2.61
N ALA A 441 25.57 2.16 2.43
CA ALA A 441 25.85 1.51 1.15
C ALA A 441 24.89 1.98 0.04
N TYR A 442 23.59 2.11 0.34
CA TYR A 442 22.60 2.63 -0.61
C TYR A 442 22.85 4.09 -0.95
N HIS A 443 23.18 4.90 0.05
CA HIS A 443 23.51 6.32 -0.16
C HIS A 443 24.75 6.51 -1.05
N GLU A 444 25.81 5.70 -0.84
CA GLU A 444 27.04 5.75 -1.61
C GLU A 444 26.86 5.33 -3.07
N TRP A 445 25.96 4.38 -3.34
CA TRP A 445 25.65 3.93 -4.70
C TRP A 445 25.21 5.10 -5.61
N TRP A 446 24.43 6.05 -5.11
CA TRP A 446 23.99 7.21 -5.89
C TRP A 446 25.16 7.99 -6.49
N TYR A 447 26.24 8.22 -5.72
CA TYR A 447 27.42 8.95 -6.19
C TYR A 447 28.37 8.09 -7.04
N GLN A 448 28.31 6.79 -6.91
CA GLN A 448 29.11 5.88 -7.75
C GLN A 448 28.49 5.70 -9.13
N ASN A 449 27.16 5.54 -9.19
CA ASN A 449 26.43 5.08 -10.37
C ASN A 449 25.50 6.13 -10.99
N ARG A 450 25.31 7.28 -10.38
CA ARG A 450 24.37 8.33 -10.79
C ARG A 450 24.97 9.74 -10.74
N ASP A 451 26.26 9.86 -10.89
CA ASP A 451 27.01 11.11 -10.97
C ASP A 451 27.92 11.03 -12.21
N ALA A 452 27.40 11.48 -13.35
CA ALA A 452 28.02 11.28 -14.66
C ALA A 452 29.29 12.10 -14.84
N ASP A 453 29.32 13.36 -14.37
CA ASP A 453 30.46 14.27 -14.48
C ASP A 453 31.35 14.27 -13.23
N LYS A 454 31.07 13.42 -12.24
CA LYS A 454 31.83 13.23 -11.00
C LYS A 454 32.00 14.50 -10.18
N ASN A 455 30.97 15.34 -10.16
CA ASN A 455 30.97 16.62 -9.44
C ASN A 455 30.34 16.52 -8.03
N GLY A 456 29.82 15.37 -7.64
CA GLY A 456 29.17 15.13 -6.34
C GLY A 456 27.69 15.50 -6.30
N ILE A 457 27.06 15.67 -7.47
CA ILE A 457 25.62 15.95 -7.66
C ILE A 457 25.04 14.84 -8.54
N ALA A 458 23.98 14.22 -8.11
CA ALA A 458 23.44 13.03 -8.75
C ALA A 458 22.35 13.34 -9.79
N GLU A 459 22.22 12.45 -10.78
CA GLU A 459 21.15 12.42 -11.78
C GLU A 459 20.33 11.12 -11.64
N TYR A 460 19.07 11.14 -12.09
CA TYR A 460 18.30 9.92 -12.29
C TYR A 460 18.80 9.14 -13.53
N GLY A 461 18.59 7.83 -13.55
CA GLY A 461 19.13 7.02 -14.63
C GLY A 461 18.62 5.58 -14.68
N ALA A 462 19.45 4.69 -15.24
CA ALA A 462 19.19 3.26 -15.33
C ALA A 462 20.44 2.45 -14.99
N MET A 463 20.25 1.24 -14.46
CA MET A 463 21.29 0.23 -14.33
C MET A 463 21.66 -0.34 -15.70
N VAL A 464 22.78 -1.02 -15.78
CA VAL A 464 23.13 -1.80 -16.98
C VAL A 464 22.16 -2.98 -17.07
N ASP A 465 21.32 -2.97 -18.10
CA ASP A 465 20.25 -3.96 -18.29
C ASP A 465 19.99 -4.20 -19.77
N GLN A 466 19.51 -5.41 -20.12
CA GLN A 466 19.14 -5.73 -21.50
C GLN A 466 17.97 -4.90 -22.02
N ALA A 467 17.07 -4.44 -21.15
CA ALA A 467 15.95 -3.57 -21.49
C ALA A 467 16.38 -2.20 -22.02
N ASN A 468 17.66 -1.80 -21.83
CA ASN A 468 18.23 -0.58 -22.43
C ASN A 468 18.65 -0.77 -23.91
N TRP A 469 18.35 -1.90 -24.49
CA TRP A 469 18.68 -2.24 -25.87
C TRP A 469 17.42 -2.69 -26.61
N LYS A 470 17.35 -2.35 -27.90
CA LYS A 470 16.25 -2.78 -28.78
C LYS A 470 16.79 -3.44 -30.04
N THR A 471 16.01 -4.36 -30.60
CA THR A 471 16.32 -4.98 -31.90
C THR A 471 15.91 -4.02 -33.01
N ASN A 472 16.85 -3.62 -33.85
CA ASN A 472 16.57 -2.78 -35.02
C ASN A 472 15.96 -3.59 -36.19
N GLY A 473 15.60 -2.92 -37.28
CA GLY A 473 15.04 -3.55 -38.49
C GLY A 473 15.97 -4.55 -39.19
N ASN A 474 17.25 -4.58 -38.85
CA ASN A 474 18.27 -5.50 -39.36
C ASN A 474 18.57 -6.68 -38.41
N ASN A 475 17.82 -6.84 -37.32
CA ASN A 475 18.07 -7.79 -36.23
C ASN A 475 19.31 -7.50 -35.37
N ASP A 476 19.89 -6.31 -35.43
CA ASP A 476 21.00 -5.95 -34.54
C ASP A 476 20.47 -5.38 -33.21
N GLN A 477 21.17 -5.69 -32.10
CA GLN A 477 20.92 -5.05 -30.82
C GLN A 477 21.54 -3.64 -30.83
N VAL A 478 20.71 -2.62 -30.68
CA VAL A 478 21.14 -1.21 -30.62
C VAL A 478 20.72 -0.60 -29.30
N PHE A 479 21.59 0.23 -28.74
CA PHE A 479 21.29 0.96 -27.50
C PHE A 479 20.06 1.87 -27.70
N ASP A 480 19.17 1.87 -26.72
CA ASP A 480 17.93 2.63 -26.72
C ASP A 480 17.97 3.72 -25.63
N PRO A 481 18.36 4.94 -25.94
CA PRO A 481 18.32 6.06 -24.98
C PRO A 481 16.91 6.30 -24.40
N ASP A 482 15.87 6.03 -25.19
CA ASP A 482 14.49 6.21 -24.75
C ASP A 482 14.12 5.27 -23.59
N ALA A 483 14.64 4.04 -23.61
CA ALA A 483 14.46 3.10 -22.52
C ALA A 483 15.16 3.55 -21.22
N VAL A 484 16.33 4.20 -21.35
CA VAL A 484 17.03 4.76 -20.19
C VAL A 484 16.29 5.98 -19.62
N ILE A 485 15.75 6.85 -20.47
CA ILE A 485 14.96 8.02 -20.03
C ILE A 485 13.70 7.56 -19.30
N GLU A 486 13.04 6.50 -19.80
CA GLU A 486 11.89 5.90 -19.15
C GLU A 486 12.26 5.33 -17.76
N ALA A 487 13.37 4.59 -17.67
CA ALA A 487 13.86 4.06 -16.40
C ALA A 487 14.25 5.20 -15.43
N ALA A 488 14.85 6.30 -15.90
CA ALA A 488 15.15 7.47 -15.09
C ALA A 488 13.89 8.16 -14.55
N ALA A 489 12.83 8.24 -15.37
CA ALA A 489 11.53 8.74 -14.93
C ALA A 489 10.91 7.83 -13.84
N TRP A 490 10.99 6.51 -14.01
CA TRP A 490 10.57 5.55 -12.99
C TRP A 490 11.44 5.63 -11.72
N GLU A 491 12.75 5.83 -11.87
CA GLU A 491 13.67 6.01 -10.74
C GLU A 491 13.33 7.25 -9.91
N SER A 492 12.85 8.32 -10.57
CA SER A 492 12.34 9.51 -9.88
C SER A 492 10.98 9.29 -9.19
N GLY A 493 10.26 8.25 -9.56
CA GLY A 493 8.87 7.98 -9.15
C GLY A 493 7.83 8.89 -9.81
N MET A 494 8.23 9.86 -10.61
CA MET A 494 7.34 10.81 -11.32
C MET A 494 7.27 10.47 -12.82
N ASP A 495 6.80 9.29 -13.14
CA ASP A 495 6.93 8.53 -14.39
C ASP A 495 6.75 9.33 -15.69
N ASN A 496 5.87 10.31 -15.72
CA ASN A 496 5.61 11.12 -16.92
C ASN A 496 5.68 12.64 -16.65
N ALA A 497 6.43 13.05 -15.63
CA ALA A 497 6.60 14.47 -15.34
C ALA A 497 7.24 15.22 -16.53
N PRO A 498 6.87 16.49 -16.78
CA PRO A 498 7.36 17.24 -17.96
C PRO A 498 8.88 17.34 -18.08
N ARG A 499 9.59 17.28 -16.95
CA ARG A 499 11.05 17.33 -16.90
C ARG A 499 11.75 16.14 -17.57
N PHE A 500 11.02 15.04 -17.79
CA PHE A 500 11.51 13.84 -18.51
C PHE A 500 11.06 13.79 -19.97
N ASP A 501 10.42 14.84 -20.51
CA ASP A 501 10.00 14.87 -21.89
C ASP A 501 11.21 14.78 -22.83
N LYS A 502 11.23 13.75 -23.68
CA LYS A 502 12.30 13.45 -24.64
C LYS A 502 12.46 14.56 -25.67
N LYS A 503 11.36 15.26 -25.95
CA LYS A 503 11.32 16.35 -26.92
C LYS A 503 11.39 17.67 -26.17
N GLY A 504 12.38 18.49 -26.54
CA GLY A 504 12.58 19.81 -25.96
C GLY A 504 11.38 20.74 -26.16
N MET A 505 11.26 21.72 -25.28
CA MET A 505 10.29 22.81 -25.37
C MET A 505 10.97 24.05 -25.90
N GLY A 506 10.74 24.37 -27.17
CA GLY A 506 11.40 25.50 -27.87
C GLY A 506 12.63 25.10 -28.66
N GLU A 507 13.19 26.07 -29.42
CA GLU A 507 14.32 25.82 -30.35
C GLU A 507 15.64 25.50 -29.63
N ASP A 508 15.83 26.03 -28.43
CA ASP A 508 17.08 25.88 -27.66
C ASP A 508 17.06 24.73 -26.66
N ASP A 509 15.99 23.93 -26.62
CA ASP A 509 15.87 22.79 -25.73
C ASP A 509 16.08 21.47 -26.50
N PRO A 510 17.23 20.80 -26.35
CA PRO A 510 17.51 19.55 -27.06
C PRO A 510 16.69 18.35 -26.53
N GLY A 511 15.88 18.53 -25.45
CA GLY A 511 15.23 17.44 -24.75
C GLY A 511 16.18 16.73 -23.80
N VAL A 512 15.68 15.66 -23.19
CA VAL A 512 16.47 14.79 -22.30
C VAL A 512 17.41 13.92 -23.13
N GLN A 513 18.66 13.84 -22.72
CA GLN A 513 19.72 13.02 -23.32
C GLN A 513 20.34 12.11 -22.26
N VAL A 514 21.18 11.15 -22.66
CA VAL A 514 21.70 10.10 -21.79
C VAL A 514 23.23 10.11 -21.80
N PHE A 515 23.83 10.01 -20.60
CA PHE A 515 25.24 9.75 -20.38
C PHE A 515 25.50 8.28 -20.04
N GLU A 516 26.64 7.76 -20.47
CA GLU A 516 27.22 6.51 -19.96
C GLU A 516 28.06 6.81 -18.73
N ASN A 517 27.73 6.23 -17.57
CA ASN A 517 28.54 6.34 -16.38
C ASN A 517 29.62 5.26 -16.41
N LYS A 518 30.88 5.66 -16.27
CA LYS A 518 32.03 4.77 -16.39
C LYS A 518 32.87 4.74 -15.12
N ASP A 519 33.42 3.56 -14.83
CA ASP A 519 34.42 3.40 -13.78
C ASP A 519 35.81 3.89 -14.26
N SER A 520 36.83 3.79 -13.40
CA SER A 520 38.20 4.18 -13.69
C SER A 520 38.88 3.37 -14.82
N SER A 521 38.31 2.20 -15.17
CA SER A 521 38.79 1.36 -16.27
C SER A 521 38.15 1.71 -17.62
N GLY A 522 37.10 2.55 -17.61
CA GLY A 522 36.29 2.91 -18.78
C GLY A 522 35.12 1.94 -19.02
N GLN A 523 34.86 1.01 -18.10
CA GLN A 523 33.71 0.11 -18.16
C GLN A 523 32.43 0.88 -17.84
N VAL A 524 31.39 0.73 -18.66
CA VAL A 524 30.05 1.27 -18.37
C VAL A 524 29.45 0.55 -17.16
N ILE A 525 29.13 1.30 -16.14
CA ILE A 525 28.58 0.81 -14.86
C ILE A 525 27.13 1.26 -14.61
N GLY A 526 26.59 2.12 -15.45
CA GLY A 526 25.23 2.64 -15.39
C GLY A 526 25.00 3.73 -16.42
N TYR A 527 23.81 4.29 -16.40
CA TYR A 527 23.41 5.40 -17.27
C TYR A 527 22.72 6.48 -16.45
N SER A 528 22.94 7.74 -16.77
CA SER A 528 22.24 8.91 -16.21
C SER A 528 21.63 9.74 -17.32
N ILE A 529 20.50 10.40 -17.04
CA ILE A 529 20.03 11.48 -17.89
C ILE A 529 20.92 12.70 -17.70
N ASN A 530 20.95 13.59 -18.68
CA ASN A 530 21.78 14.81 -18.62
C ASN A 530 21.16 15.92 -17.75
N GLN A 531 20.62 15.56 -16.60
CA GLN A 531 19.93 16.49 -15.68
C GLN A 531 20.30 16.18 -14.22
N GLU A 532 20.98 17.13 -13.58
CA GLU A 532 21.10 17.14 -12.12
C GLU A 532 19.73 17.50 -11.55
N SER A 533 19.07 16.52 -10.91
CA SER A 533 17.70 16.70 -10.44
C SER A 533 17.68 17.34 -9.05
N VAL A 534 16.94 18.44 -8.92
CA VAL A 534 16.93 19.24 -7.69
C VAL A 534 16.28 18.49 -6.52
N ASP A 535 15.23 17.72 -6.76
CA ASP A 535 14.60 16.89 -5.74
C ASP A 535 15.52 15.74 -5.28
N LEU A 536 16.15 15.03 -6.22
CA LEU A 536 17.08 13.94 -5.89
C LEU A 536 18.19 14.44 -4.94
N ASN A 537 18.81 15.56 -5.30
CA ASN A 537 19.91 16.11 -4.50
C ASN A 537 19.41 16.71 -3.17
N ALA A 538 18.20 17.24 -3.12
CA ALA A 538 17.56 17.65 -1.86
C ALA A 538 17.21 16.45 -0.98
N TYR A 539 16.75 15.32 -1.54
CA TYR A 539 16.58 14.08 -0.79
C TYR A 539 17.92 13.53 -0.28
N LEU A 540 18.97 13.52 -1.11
CA LEU A 540 20.31 13.09 -0.69
C LEU A 540 20.90 13.99 0.40
N TYR A 541 20.62 15.30 0.35
CA TYR A 541 20.96 16.21 1.45
C TYR A 541 20.23 15.82 2.76
N ALA A 542 18.92 15.59 2.68
CA ALA A 542 18.12 15.17 3.84
C ALA A 542 18.60 13.81 4.38
N GLU A 543 18.89 12.85 3.50
CA GLU A 543 19.46 11.54 3.87
C GLU A 543 20.74 11.70 4.69
N LYS A 544 21.65 12.61 4.28
CA LYS A 544 22.89 12.89 5.03
C LYS A 544 22.59 13.43 6.44
N GLY A 545 21.51 14.21 6.59
CA GLY A 545 21.04 14.67 7.91
C GLY A 545 20.58 13.53 8.80
N PHE A 546 19.78 12.60 8.26
CA PHE A 546 19.33 11.42 9.01
C PHE A 546 20.47 10.45 9.30
N LEU A 547 21.39 10.22 8.35
CA LEU A 547 22.59 9.41 8.56
C LEU A 547 23.51 10.03 9.62
N LYS A 548 23.67 11.36 9.65
CA LYS A 548 24.42 12.07 10.69
C LYS A 548 23.79 11.83 12.07
N SER A 549 22.49 11.99 12.21
CA SER A 549 21.77 11.75 13.47
C SER A 549 21.88 10.29 13.94
N MET A 550 21.82 9.33 13.03
CA MET A 550 22.06 7.91 13.36
C MET A 550 23.52 7.66 13.76
N ALA A 551 24.48 8.29 13.07
CA ALA A 551 25.90 8.19 13.42
C ALA A 551 26.19 8.78 14.80
N GLU A 552 25.57 9.89 15.17
CA GLU A 552 25.64 10.48 16.52
C GLU A 552 25.08 9.52 17.57
N LEU A 553 23.91 8.93 17.32
CA LEU A 553 23.29 7.93 18.19
C LEU A 553 24.20 6.70 18.39
N LEU A 554 24.91 6.27 17.34
CA LEU A 554 25.77 5.09 17.32
C LEU A 554 27.24 5.41 17.72
N GLY A 555 27.57 6.67 18.03
CA GLY A 555 28.93 7.08 18.44
C GLY A 555 29.97 7.06 17.32
N LYS A 556 29.52 7.18 16.03
CA LYS A 556 30.39 7.14 14.82
C LYS A 556 30.87 8.54 14.44
N THR A 557 31.82 9.09 15.21
CA THR A 557 32.25 10.49 15.08
C THR A 557 32.80 10.87 13.70
N GLU A 558 33.51 9.95 13.02
CA GLU A 558 34.05 10.21 11.67
C GLU A 558 32.91 10.40 10.65
N ASP A 559 31.87 9.55 10.73
CA ASP A 559 30.70 9.63 9.87
C ASP A 559 29.92 10.94 10.12
N VAL A 560 29.76 11.35 11.38
CA VAL A 560 29.13 12.64 11.73
C VAL A 560 29.82 13.81 10.99
N CYS A 561 31.16 13.86 11.04
CA CYS A 561 31.93 14.89 10.36
C CYS A 561 31.83 14.78 8.83
N ARG A 562 31.82 13.56 8.30
CA ARG A 562 31.68 13.30 6.86
C ARG A 562 30.33 13.81 6.33
N TRP A 563 29.24 13.34 6.94
CA TRP A 563 27.89 13.71 6.51
C TRP A 563 27.64 15.22 6.57
N GLY A 564 28.14 15.90 7.60
CA GLY A 564 28.03 17.36 7.71
C GLY A 564 28.76 18.11 6.58
N ARG A 565 29.98 17.69 6.22
CA ARG A 565 30.72 18.33 5.11
C ARG A 565 30.06 18.11 3.76
N GLU A 566 29.63 16.87 3.48
CA GLU A 566 28.98 16.52 2.22
C GLU A 566 27.61 17.21 2.07
N ALA A 567 26.83 17.28 3.14
CA ALA A 567 25.55 17.99 3.15
C ALA A 567 25.74 19.48 2.87
N LYS A 568 26.74 20.12 3.50
CA LYS A 568 27.05 21.54 3.23
C LYS A 568 27.35 21.79 1.76
N PHE A 569 28.13 20.92 1.11
CA PHE A 569 28.45 21.06 -0.29
C PHE A 569 27.19 21.05 -1.18
N ILE A 570 26.30 20.08 -0.98
CA ILE A 570 25.04 19.97 -1.75
C ILE A 570 24.14 21.18 -1.53
N ARG A 571 23.97 21.61 -0.27
CA ARG A 571 23.20 22.82 0.07
C ARG A 571 23.72 24.05 -0.69
N ASP A 572 25.02 24.26 -0.62
CA ASP A 572 25.66 25.42 -1.25
C ASP A 572 25.51 25.36 -2.78
N TYR A 573 25.64 24.16 -3.37
CA TYR A 573 25.47 23.95 -4.82
C TYR A 573 24.03 24.23 -5.27
N ILE A 574 23.03 23.60 -4.65
CA ILE A 574 21.61 23.79 -5.00
C ILE A 574 21.22 25.27 -4.91
N ASN A 575 21.62 25.94 -3.82
CA ASN A 575 21.30 27.36 -3.64
C ASN A 575 22.01 28.27 -4.62
N THR A 576 23.17 27.88 -5.14
CA THR A 576 23.95 28.70 -6.09
C THR A 576 23.46 28.52 -7.52
N TYR A 577 23.15 27.29 -7.93
CA TYR A 577 22.97 26.95 -9.34
C TYR A 577 21.56 26.53 -9.74
N MET A 578 20.73 26.03 -8.79
CA MET A 578 19.43 25.45 -9.12
C MET A 578 18.23 26.35 -8.80
N PHE A 579 18.45 27.58 -8.34
CA PHE A 579 17.41 28.57 -8.09
C PHE A 579 17.35 29.63 -9.17
N ASP A 580 16.16 29.81 -9.76
CA ASP A 580 15.92 30.89 -10.73
C ASP A 580 15.40 32.15 -10.03
N GLU A 581 16.18 33.23 -10.10
CA GLU A 581 15.84 34.51 -9.49
C GLU A 581 14.65 35.22 -10.18
N GLN A 582 14.34 34.90 -11.42
CA GLN A 582 13.23 35.52 -12.12
C GLN A 582 11.86 34.93 -11.67
N THR A 583 11.74 33.59 -11.64
CA THR A 583 10.51 32.90 -11.29
C THR A 583 10.37 32.67 -9.78
N GLY A 584 11.46 32.77 -9.03
CA GLY A 584 11.49 32.53 -7.58
C GLY A 584 11.26 31.07 -7.23
N TYR A 585 11.85 30.14 -7.99
CA TYR A 585 11.62 28.71 -7.85
C TYR A 585 12.87 27.88 -8.11
N TYR A 586 12.95 26.65 -7.58
CA TYR A 586 14.04 25.72 -7.86
C TYR A 586 13.69 24.84 -9.05
N TYR A 587 14.71 24.51 -9.87
CA TYR A 587 14.59 23.67 -11.07
C TYR A 587 15.80 22.75 -11.21
N ASP A 588 15.64 21.69 -12.02
CA ASP A 588 16.71 20.83 -12.46
C ASP A 588 17.72 21.62 -13.31
N LEU A 589 18.95 21.18 -13.28
CA LEU A 589 20.05 21.77 -14.03
C LEU A 589 20.52 20.83 -15.15
N GLN A 590 20.24 21.18 -16.40
CA GLN A 590 20.61 20.37 -17.55
C GLN A 590 22.05 20.55 -17.92
N ILE A 591 22.76 19.44 -18.16
CA ILE A 591 24.16 19.40 -18.56
C ILE A 591 24.25 19.28 -20.08
N SER A 592 25.09 20.08 -20.73
CA SER A 592 25.40 19.95 -22.17
C SER A 592 26.19 18.66 -22.41
N MET A 593 25.87 17.92 -23.48
CA MET A 593 26.49 16.63 -23.77
C MET A 593 28.00 16.72 -24.07
N ASP A 594 28.48 17.90 -24.48
CA ASP A 594 29.90 18.20 -24.70
C ASP A 594 30.61 18.73 -23.44
N GLY A 595 29.91 18.85 -22.32
CA GLY A 595 30.42 19.40 -21.06
C GLY A 595 30.63 20.90 -21.07
N SER A 596 30.18 21.64 -22.12
CA SER A 596 30.46 23.06 -22.29
C SER A 596 29.70 23.98 -21.34
N GLY A 597 28.65 23.49 -20.69
CA GLY A 597 27.86 24.29 -19.77
C GLY A 597 26.66 23.57 -19.15
N LYS A 598 25.98 24.29 -18.26
CA LYS A 598 24.75 23.86 -17.58
C LYS A 598 23.69 24.97 -17.70
N ARG A 599 22.41 24.59 -17.74
CA ARG A 599 21.30 25.55 -17.79
C ARG A 599 20.12 25.06 -16.91
N LEU A 600 19.41 26.01 -16.32
CA LEU A 600 18.17 25.71 -15.59
C LEU A 600 17.02 25.32 -16.53
N LEU A 601 16.26 24.29 -16.18
CA LEU A 601 15.11 23.81 -16.95
C LEU A 601 13.81 24.57 -16.62
N VAL A 602 13.86 25.90 -16.60
CA VAL A 602 12.72 26.77 -16.29
C VAL A 602 11.55 26.56 -17.26
N ASN A 603 11.85 26.28 -18.51
CA ASN A 603 10.86 26.03 -19.56
C ASN A 603 10.05 24.75 -19.41
N ARG A 604 10.45 23.84 -18.55
CA ARG A 604 9.69 22.61 -18.24
C ARG A 604 8.53 22.85 -17.26
N GLY A 605 8.44 24.04 -16.68
CA GLY A 605 7.44 24.43 -15.70
C GLY A 605 7.85 24.13 -14.27
N LYS A 606 6.97 24.47 -13.33
CA LYS A 606 7.18 24.24 -11.91
C LYS A 606 6.44 22.96 -11.47
N GLY A 607 7.11 22.14 -10.67
CA GLY A 607 6.57 20.93 -10.08
C GLY A 607 7.02 20.74 -8.63
N PRO A 608 6.69 19.58 -8.01
CA PRO A 608 7.04 19.27 -6.62
C PRO A 608 8.54 19.33 -6.35
N GLU A 609 9.36 19.00 -7.33
CA GLU A 609 10.81 19.03 -7.22
C GLU A 609 11.33 20.36 -6.66
N GLY A 610 10.63 21.45 -6.93
CA GLY A 610 11.04 22.80 -6.50
C GLY A 610 10.74 23.14 -5.04
N TRP A 611 9.89 22.39 -4.33
CA TRP A 611 9.69 22.59 -2.88
C TRP A 611 10.41 21.54 -2.01
N ILE A 612 11.00 20.50 -2.58
CA ILE A 612 11.79 19.53 -1.81
C ILE A 612 12.99 20.19 -1.11
N PRO A 613 13.70 21.19 -1.72
CA PRO A 613 14.71 21.98 -0.99
C PRO A 613 14.19 22.63 0.31
N LEU A 614 12.91 23.02 0.35
CA LEU A 614 12.28 23.58 1.54
C LEU A 614 11.92 22.49 2.54
N TRP A 615 11.40 21.37 2.07
CA TRP A 615 11.14 20.19 2.92
C TRP A 615 12.42 19.73 3.61
N ALA A 616 13.53 19.68 2.86
CA ALA A 616 14.86 19.34 3.36
C ALA A 616 15.53 20.46 4.21
N LYS A 617 14.89 21.60 4.40
CA LYS A 617 15.42 22.79 5.15
C LYS A 617 16.75 23.32 4.62
N LEU A 618 17.08 23.12 3.37
CA LEU A 618 18.35 23.60 2.79
C LEU A 618 18.26 25.00 2.18
N ALA A 619 17.06 25.49 1.89
CA ALA A 619 16.86 26.80 1.25
C ALA A 619 17.07 27.94 2.24
N PRO A 620 17.77 29.05 1.85
CA PRO A 620 17.75 30.28 2.64
C PRO A 620 16.33 30.85 2.73
N LYS A 621 16.01 31.49 3.86
CA LYS A 621 14.65 32.02 4.13
C LYS A 621 14.10 32.88 3.00
N GLU A 622 14.91 33.76 2.43
CA GLU A 622 14.52 34.62 1.32
C GLU A 622 14.08 33.83 0.07
N LYS A 623 14.82 32.78 -0.30
CA LYS A 623 14.46 31.90 -1.42
C LYS A 623 13.23 31.07 -1.10
N ALA A 624 13.16 30.53 0.12
CA ALA A 624 12.01 29.78 0.58
C ALA A 624 10.71 30.61 0.52
N ASP A 625 10.73 31.87 0.94
CA ASP A 625 9.57 32.75 0.89
C ASP A 625 9.05 32.94 -0.54
N ARG A 626 9.94 32.98 -1.53
CA ARG A 626 9.57 33.09 -2.96
C ARG A 626 8.97 31.80 -3.51
N VAL A 627 9.51 30.64 -3.14
CA VAL A 627 8.92 29.35 -3.48
C VAL A 627 7.53 29.23 -2.86
N ILE A 628 7.39 29.56 -1.58
CA ILE A 628 6.11 29.54 -0.84
C ILE A 628 5.09 30.47 -1.49
N ALA A 629 5.49 31.65 -1.95
CA ALA A 629 4.60 32.54 -2.69
C ALA A 629 4.05 31.88 -3.97
N ASN A 630 4.84 31.09 -4.69
CA ASN A 630 4.34 30.28 -5.82
C ASN A 630 3.38 29.16 -5.33
N MET A 631 3.70 28.49 -4.22
CA MET A 631 2.86 27.40 -3.67
C MET A 631 1.50 27.90 -3.20
N LEU A 632 1.42 29.12 -2.67
CA LEU A 632 0.19 29.74 -2.17
C LEU A 632 -0.61 30.48 -3.25
N ASP A 633 -0.10 30.65 -4.45
CA ASP A 633 -0.78 31.35 -5.55
C ASP A 633 -1.91 30.47 -6.14
N PRO A 634 -3.18 30.94 -6.13
CA PRO A 634 -4.32 30.17 -6.66
C PRO A 634 -4.26 29.97 -8.19
N ASN A 635 -3.47 30.75 -8.91
CA ASN A 635 -3.24 30.56 -10.34
C ASN A 635 -2.14 29.52 -10.63
N LYS A 636 -1.47 28.99 -9.59
CA LYS A 636 -0.38 28.02 -9.71
C LYS A 636 -0.70 26.74 -8.96
N PHE A 637 -0.35 26.66 -7.67
CA PHE A 637 -0.46 25.44 -6.89
C PHE A 637 -1.59 25.43 -5.85
N ASN A 638 -2.09 26.60 -5.41
CA ASN A 638 -3.16 26.67 -4.43
C ASN A 638 -4.55 26.50 -5.07
N THR A 639 -4.71 25.44 -5.84
CA THR A 639 -5.94 25.07 -6.57
C THR A 639 -7.05 24.55 -5.64
N PHE A 640 -8.14 24.02 -6.18
CA PHE A 640 -9.26 23.49 -5.40
C PHE A 640 -8.80 22.37 -4.46
N VAL A 641 -8.08 21.33 -4.97
CA VAL A 641 -7.19 20.47 -4.18
C VAL A 641 -5.77 20.95 -4.44
N PRO A 642 -5.05 21.44 -3.42
CA PRO A 642 -3.79 22.15 -3.64
C PRO A 642 -2.59 21.23 -3.87
N LEU A 643 -1.50 21.84 -4.35
CA LEU A 643 -0.17 21.22 -4.50
C LEU A 643 -0.13 20.09 -5.53
N GLY A 644 -0.70 20.34 -6.72
CA GLY A 644 -0.58 19.45 -7.86
C GLY A 644 0.86 19.32 -8.38
N THR A 645 1.10 18.30 -9.19
CA THR A 645 2.43 17.93 -9.68
C THR A 645 2.95 18.77 -10.84
N VAL A 646 2.14 19.67 -11.37
CA VAL A 646 2.54 20.74 -12.30
C VAL A 646 1.75 21.99 -11.97
N SER A 647 2.42 23.14 -11.98
CA SER A 647 1.78 24.44 -11.76
C SER A 647 0.75 24.74 -12.84
N ARG A 648 -0.42 25.24 -12.43
CA ARG A 648 -1.55 25.52 -13.33
C ARG A 648 -1.22 26.51 -14.47
N ASP A 649 -0.26 27.40 -14.26
CA ASP A 649 0.20 28.38 -15.25
C ASP A 649 1.21 27.79 -16.28
N SER A 650 1.57 26.51 -16.16
CA SER A 650 2.44 25.83 -17.10
C SER A 650 1.69 25.34 -18.34
N GLU A 651 2.33 25.43 -19.52
CA GLU A 651 1.83 24.83 -20.77
C GLU A 651 1.73 23.30 -20.70
N SER A 652 2.52 22.66 -19.82
CA SER A 652 2.50 21.21 -19.59
C SER A 652 1.42 20.76 -18.61
N PHE A 653 0.62 21.67 -18.04
CA PHE A 653 -0.41 21.31 -17.08
C PHE A 653 -1.54 20.50 -17.72
N ALA A 654 -1.70 19.28 -17.25
CA ALA A 654 -2.73 18.33 -17.66
C ALA A 654 -3.35 17.65 -16.43
N PRO A 655 -4.44 18.16 -15.89
CA PRO A 655 -4.94 17.86 -14.54
C PRO A 655 -5.47 16.44 -14.35
N ASP A 656 -5.53 15.63 -15.39
CA ASP A 656 -5.94 14.22 -15.43
C ASP A 656 -4.81 13.27 -15.89
N LYS A 657 -3.59 13.75 -16.09
CA LYS A 657 -2.49 13.02 -16.72
C LYS A 657 -1.37 12.63 -15.73
N TYR A 658 -1.68 11.79 -14.79
CA TYR A 658 -0.78 11.11 -13.86
C TYR A 658 0.17 12.09 -13.10
N TRP A 659 1.42 12.31 -13.51
CA TRP A 659 2.36 13.26 -12.89
C TRP A 659 2.43 14.63 -13.62
N ARG A 660 1.42 15.00 -14.38
CA ARG A 660 1.36 16.26 -15.14
C ARG A 660 0.31 17.26 -14.62
N GLY A 661 -0.08 17.14 -13.34
CA GLY A 661 -1.06 18.05 -12.75
C GLY A 661 -1.85 17.49 -11.57
N PRO A 662 -2.26 16.20 -11.55
CA PRO A 662 -2.94 15.61 -10.40
C PRO A 662 -2.19 15.84 -9.08
N VAL A 663 -2.95 15.89 -8.00
CA VAL A 663 -2.41 16.00 -6.63
C VAL A 663 -2.10 14.61 -6.12
N TRP A 664 -0.83 14.37 -5.81
CA TRP A 664 -0.35 13.19 -5.12
C TRP A 664 -0.13 13.55 -3.65
N LEU A 665 -0.76 12.82 -2.73
CA LEU A 665 -0.84 13.23 -1.33
C LEU A 665 0.52 13.23 -0.61
N ASP A 666 1.47 12.41 -1.05
CA ASP A 666 2.84 12.42 -0.53
C ASP A 666 3.58 13.71 -0.90
N GLN A 667 3.48 14.16 -2.16
CA GLN A 667 4.09 15.39 -2.62
C GLN A 667 3.43 16.62 -1.99
N ALA A 668 2.12 16.57 -1.81
CA ALA A 668 1.39 17.62 -1.10
C ALA A 668 1.78 17.65 0.38
N MET A 669 1.97 16.50 1.03
CA MET A 669 2.46 16.40 2.40
C MET A 669 3.84 17.04 2.54
N TYR A 670 4.80 16.71 1.66
CA TYR A 670 6.13 17.35 1.67
C TYR A 670 6.04 18.86 1.47
N GLY A 671 5.15 19.34 0.59
CA GLY A 671 4.89 20.76 0.40
C GLY A 671 4.33 21.43 1.65
N ILE A 672 3.40 20.79 2.35
CA ILE A 672 2.83 21.31 3.61
C ILE A 672 3.88 21.31 4.73
N GLU A 673 4.67 20.27 4.87
CA GLU A 673 5.81 20.22 5.81
C GLU A 673 6.87 21.29 5.48
N ALA A 674 7.09 21.57 4.20
CA ALA A 674 7.94 22.66 3.74
C ALA A 674 7.45 24.03 4.25
N LEU A 675 6.14 24.30 4.19
CA LEU A 675 5.57 25.52 4.77
C LEU A 675 5.83 25.61 6.28
N GLN A 676 5.58 24.50 7.00
CA GLN A 676 5.81 24.43 8.45
C GLN A 676 7.28 24.70 8.81
N ASN A 677 8.23 24.16 8.04
CA ASN A 677 9.66 24.33 8.26
C ASN A 677 10.10 25.80 8.22
N TYR A 678 9.38 26.65 7.50
CA TYR A 678 9.67 28.08 7.35
C TYR A 678 8.71 29.00 8.10
N GLY A 679 7.89 28.43 9.04
CA GLY A 679 7.04 29.18 9.95
C GLY A 679 5.65 29.52 9.42
N TYR A 680 5.24 29.02 8.25
CA TYR A 680 3.92 29.24 7.65
C TYR A 680 2.88 28.22 8.16
N GLN A 681 2.75 28.14 9.50
CA GLN A 681 1.89 27.15 10.18
C GLN A 681 0.41 27.29 9.83
N LYS A 682 -0.07 28.53 9.67
CA LYS A 682 -1.46 28.80 9.35
C LYS A 682 -1.79 28.33 7.93
N GLU A 683 -0.96 28.72 6.97
CA GLU A 683 -1.09 28.35 5.56
C GLU A 683 -0.96 26.84 5.34
N ALA A 684 -0.02 26.21 6.04
CA ALA A 684 0.13 24.74 6.04
C ALA A 684 -1.16 24.04 6.48
N ARG A 685 -1.77 24.54 7.56
CA ARG A 685 -3.03 23.99 8.07
C ARG A 685 -4.20 24.24 7.10
N GLU A 686 -4.28 25.42 6.51
CA GLU A 686 -5.31 25.75 5.52
C GLU A 686 -5.22 24.84 4.28
N LEU A 687 -4.01 24.57 3.78
CA LEU A 687 -3.84 23.64 2.65
C LEU A 687 -4.17 22.19 3.04
N ALA A 688 -3.82 21.74 4.23
CA ALA A 688 -4.21 20.42 4.72
C ALA A 688 -5.74 20.28 4.77
N TYR A 689 -6.46 21.25 5.36
CA TYR A 689 -7.92 21.23 5.37
C TYR A 689 -8.50 21.21 3.96
N LYS A 690 -7.97 22.01 3.02
CA LYS A 690 -8.41 21.96 1.62
C LYS A 690 -8.27 20.58 0.98
N ILE A 691 -7.21 19.83 1.30
CA ILE A 691 -7.05 18.46 0.82
C ILE A 691 -8.17 17.57 1.38
N PHE A 692 -8.37 17.57 2.70
CA PHE A 692 -9.40 16.74 3.34
C PHE A 692 -10.81 17.06 2.86
N ASP A 693 -11.13 18.34 2.72
CA ASP A 693 -12.49 18.82 2.41
C ASP A 693 -12.83 18.65 0.93
N HIS A 694 -11.85 18.76 0.03
CA HIS A 694 -12.09 18.85 -1.39
C HIS A 694 -11.70 17.60 -2.20
N ALA A 695 -10.79 16.77 -1.71
CA ALA A 695 -10.45 15.51 -2.39
C ALA A 695 -11.59 14.50 -2.20
N GLN A 696 -12.11 13.99 -3.31
CA GLN A 696 -13.29 13.12 -3.36
C GLN A 696 -13.14 11.93 -2.39
N GLY A 697 -14.16 11.76 -1.57
CA GLY A 697 -14.31 10.60 -0.71
C GLY A 697 -13.48 10.62 0.58
N LEU A 698 -12.57 11.57 0.80
CA LEU A 698 -11.73 11.53 2.01
C LEU A 698 -12.56 11.65 3.29
N LEU A 699 -13.57 12.48 3.33
CA LEU A 699 -14.50 12.60 4.46
C LEU A 699 -15.76 11.72 4.33
N GLY A 700 -16.01 11.12 3.17
CA GLY A 700 -17.10 10.16 2.90
C GLY A 700 -16.72 8.72 3.25
N ASP A 701 -17.35 7.74 2.56
CA ASP A 701 -17.05 6.31 2.67
C ASP A 701 -16.39 5.72 1.41
N GLU A 702 -16.06 6.56 0.43
CA GLU A 702 -15.34 6.20 -0.78
C GLU A 702 -13.86 5.89 -0.47
N PRO A 703 -13.18 5.10 -1.32
CA PRO A 703 -11.78 4.73 -1.11
C PRO A 703 -10.82 5.91 -1.25
N ILE A 704 -9.69 5.82 -0.56
CA ILE A 704 -8.54 6.69 -0.80
C ILE A 704 -7.95 6.33 -2.16
N ARG A 705 -7.76 7.35 -3.02
CA ARG A 705 -7.26 7.20 -4.39
C ARG A 705 -5.75 7.41 -4.49
N GLU A 706 -5.19 6.95 -5.57
CA GLU A 706 -3.79 7.14 -5.93
C GLU A 706 -3.43 8.63 -6.04
N ASN A 707 -4.28 9.39 -6.73
CA ASN A 707 -4.17 10.84 -6.84
C ASN A 707 -5.53 11.50 -7.10
N TYR A 708 -5.54 12.84 -7.11
CA TYR A 708 -6.76 13.64 -7.19
C TYR A 708 -6.64 14.75 -8.21
N HIS A 709 -7.73 15.03 -8.90
CA HIS A 709 -7.81 16.12 -9.87
C HIS A 709 -7.75 17.49 -9.17
N PRO A 710 -6.78 18.37 -9.49
CA PRO A 710 -6.54 19.60 -8.73
C PRO A 710 -7.66 20.64 -8.81
N LEU A 711 -8.48 20.60 -9.86
CA LEU A 711 -9.50 21.66 -10.10
C LEU A 711 -10.91 21.27 -9.68
N ASN A 712 -11.21 19.99 -9.48
CA ASN A 712 -12.56 19.52 -9.11
C ASN A 712 -12.57 18.45 -8.01
N GLY A 713 -11.41 18.00 -7.55
CA GLY A 713 -11.26 17.04 -6.47
C GLY A 713 -11.56 15.58 -6.83
N LYS A 714 -11.92 15.27 -8.07
CA LYS A 714 -12.23 13.89 -8.49
C LYS A 714 -11.04 12.96 -8.20
N GLY A 715 -11.33 11.82 -7.58
CA GLY A 715 -10.35 10.75 -7.41
C GLY A 715 -9.97 10.10 -8.74
N LEU A 716 -8.68 9.88 -8.95
CA LEU A 716 -8.11 9.36 -10.19
C LEU A 716 -7.33 8.06 -9.94
N HIS A 717 -7.21 7.23 -10.98
CA HIS A 717 -6.43 6.01 -11.02
C HIS A 717 -6.85 4.98 -9.95
N THR A 718 -5.89 4.36 -9.26
CA THR A 718 -6.12 3.21 -8.38
C THR A 718 -6.86 3.60 -7.09
N THR A 719 -7.71 2.70 -6.61
CA THR A 719 -8.36 2.79 -5.30
C THR A 719 -7.54 2.12 -4.22
N ASN A 720 -7.93 2.32 -2.96
CA ASN A 720 -7.32 1.66 -1.80
C ASN A 720 -5.80 1.89 -1.73
N PHE A 721 -5.35 3.13 -1.99
CA PHE A 721 -3.94 3.42 -2.21
C PHE A 721 -3.21 3.76 -0.91
N SER A 722 -2.26 2.93 -0.52
CA SER A 722 -1.66 2.94 0.82
C SER A 722 -0.71 4.11 1.08
N TRP A 723 0.10 4.55 0.10
CA TRP A 723 0.95 5.71 0.36
C TRP A 723 0.15 7.01 0.51
N SER A 724 -0.95 7.15 -0.25
CA SER A 724 -1.89 8.26 -0.05
C SER A 724 -2.53 8.19 1.34
N ALA A 725 -2.88 6.98 1.80
CA ALA A 725 -3.38 6.75 3.15
C ALA A 725 -2.34 7.12 4.22
N SER A 726 -1.08 6.72 4.04
CA SER A 726 0.02 7.07 4.94
C SER A 726 0.23 8.59 5.02
N SER A 727 0.23 9.26 3.87
CA SER A 727 0.38 10.71 3.79
C SER A 727 -0.80 11.46 4.42
N LEU A 728 -2.02 11.00 4.17
CA LEU A 728 -3.23 11.55 4.79
C LEU A 728 -3.20 11.40 6.31
N TYR A 729 -2.79 10.23 6.79
CA TYR A 729 -2.65 9.95 8.23
C TYR A 729 -1.57 10.83 8.87
N SER A 730 -0.44 11.04 8.19
CA SER A 730 0.63 11.94 8.63
C SER A 730 0.16 13.40 8.68
N LEU A 731 -0.57 13.88 7.67
CA LEU A 731 -1.19 15.21 7.69
C LEU A 731 -2.17 15.38 8.84
N TYR A 732 -3.00 14.37 9.10
CA TYR A 732 -3.90 14.39 10.26
C TYR A 732 -3.12 14.58 11.56
N ARG A 733 -2.12 13.75 11.82
CA ARG A 733 -1.34 13.79 13.07
C ARG A 733 -0.50 15.05 13.21
N ASN A 734 0.26 15.38 12.18
CA ASN A 734 1.34 16.37 12.27
C ASN A 734 0.85 17.81 12.05
N VAL A 735 -0.23 18.00 11.33
CA VAL A 735 -0.70 19.33 10.91
C VAL A 735 -2.03 19.69 11.59
N MET A 736 -2.98 18.78 11.59
CA MET A 736 -4.32 19.06 12.07
C MET A 736 -4.43 18.94 13.58
N THR A 737 -3.72 18.00 14.22
CA THR A 737 -3.73 17.81 15.67
C THR A 737 -2.64 18.62 16.40
N GLY A 738 -1.65 19.13 15.68
CA GLY A 738 -0.56 19.93 16.23
C GLY A 738 0.49 19.10 16.97
N GLU A 739 0.57 17.78 16.76
CA GLU A 739 1.75 17.01 17.19
C GLU A 739 2.99 17.55 16.48
N GLU A 740 4.10 17.70 17.21
CA GLU A 740 5.38 18.04 16.59
C GLU A 740 5.81 16.92 15.64
N THR A 741 6.03 17.28 14.38
CA THR A 741 6.45 16.33 13.36
C THR A 741 7.80 15.71 13.71
N THR A 742 7.87 14.39 13.70
CA THR A 742 9.13 13.66 13.87
C THR A 742 10.17 13.98 12.78
N SER A 743 9.75 14.48 11.63
CA SER A 743 10.60 14.92 10.53
C SER A 743 11.32 16.26 10.79
N GLN A 744 10.76 17.15 11.63
CA GLN A 744 11.28 18.51 11.83
C GLN A 744 12.59 18.58 12.61
N THR A 745 12.92 17.58 13.43
CA THR A 745 14.06 17.67 14.39
C THR A 745 15.36 17.06 13.90
N ALA A 746 15.38 16.33 12.79
CA ALA A 746 16.60 15.65 12.33
C ALA A 746 17.45 16.47 11.35
N LEU A 747 16.96 17.62 10.87
CA LEU A 747 17.59 18.37 9.79
C LEU A 747 18.32 19.65 10.23
N ASP A 748 18.56 19.83 11.52
CA ASP A 748 19.44 20.91 12.03
C ASP A 748 20.90 20.51 11.74
N LEU A 749 21.34 20.81 10.52
CA LEU A 749 22.72 20.58 10.05
C LEU A 749 23.63 21.79 10.29
N GLU A 750 23.30 22.71 11.21
CA GLU A 750 24.17 23.81 11.59
C GLU A 750 25.44 23.37 12.32
#